data_c35913a7d95d569df6248218f5affe2b
#
_entry.id   c35913a7d95d569df6248218f5affe2b
#
_cell.length_a   1.000
_cell.length_b   1.000
_cell.length_c   1.000
_cell.angle_alpha   90.00
_cell.angle_beta   90.00
_cell.angle_gamma   90.00
#
_symmetry.space_group_name_H-M   'P 1'
#
loop_
_entity.id
_entity.type
_entity.pdbx_description
1 polymer ?
#
loop_
_entity_poly.entity_id
_entity_poly.type
_entity_poly.pdbx_seq_one_letter_code
_entity_poly.pdbx_strand_id
1 'polypeptide(L)'
;MGDESQPTEELNAGSRWHRWEPHIHAPGTVFNDQFRGPTAWADYLTSLEQATPLIRAIAVTDYYCADTYRNVLREKRDNGRLPDVDLVFPNVELRLNVATVKGRWTNIHLLVSPEHPDHLDELERFLGRLRFEAHGDYFACTRADLIKLGRRSNPELTDDQAAFRQGASQFKVNFGQLKEEFHRSDWAEANVLVAVAGSETDGTSGIREASDATLRQEIEKFAHVIFASSAAQREFWLGRRSGMTEAGLRERYNGCKPCLHGSDAHGPEAVGKPEGDRYSWIKGALEFDALRQACIDPAGRAFVGQQPPFRATPAQVISTVELTCAPWAETPKLALNPGLVAIIGARGSGKTALADAIAAGCDATAGRLSKASFIVRAGELLDGAGVRLAWETGDPAVRALTQAAPDPSLYPRAAYLSQKFVEELCSADGLKDELLVEIQRVIFEAHGALERDGATDFEEILELRTAVLRDNRARDEDAIAGLSDQIGIEREKQSQIAGLKLQITQKEALIAGYVKSRDALVSTGNTERVQRLKDLTDAADYVRTQIRLWNQEAQTLRSLQNDVSDFRSNRAPMALRAAKQAFGGAHLDDKEWEAFKQAYVGDVDGTLLERLAKAAQQVKIWTGQPQARKASDDEAFLPADAELKQTSLGLLEAELERIQRLINVDTDTANRLRAVTGKIGEENAALGRLRDTLADCEGAEERAKKLQADREQAYLRIFESIVGEEKVLHELYRPLMERLSKASGTLQKLSFSVSRHADVERWAQEGEALFDKRRLGPFKGRGTLQAWAETHLKAAWEAGDPKAVQSAMAGFRQAHQAELLDLSEVPRAQQADYRSWLKRFAKWLYGTAHIQIRYSIDYETTDIRKLSPGTRGIVLLLLYLALDDQDDRPLIIDQPEENLDPQSIYDELVDLFIASKNKRQVIMVTHNANLVVNTDADQVIVAFAGAHTPGQLPPIRYLSGGLENAEMRRHVCGILEGGERAFQERARRLRVKLER
;
A
#
# COMPACT_ATOMS: atom_id res chain seq x y z
N MET A 1 49.94 -21.07 33.67
CA MET A 1 50.04 -21.25 32.23
C MET A 1 49.22 -20.14 31.64
N GLY A 2 49.95 -19.20 31.06
CA GLY A 2 49.38 -17.91 30.67
C GLY A 2 48.35 -18.04 29.56
N ASP A 3 47.29 -17.33 29.79
CA ASP A 3 46.29 -16.96 28.79
C ASP A 3 46.93 -15.81 27.97
N GLU A 4 47.50 -16.16 26.83
CA GLU A 4 47.88 -15.17 25.84
C GLU A 4 46.60 -14.66 25.20
N SER A 5 46.03 -13.59 25.73
CA SER A 5 45.01 -12.79 25.09
C SER A 5 45.60 -12.28 23.76
N GLN A 6 45.24 -12.94 22.65
CA GLN A 6 45.39 -12.35 21.33
C GLN A 6 44.76 -10.96 21.32
N PRO A 7 45.38 -9.95 20.75
CA PRO A 7 44.76 -8.65 20.60
C PRO A 7 43.41 -8.86 19.86
N THR A 8 42.33 -8.40 20.46
CA THR A 8 41.02 -8.37 19.81
C THR A 8 41.17 -7.50 18.56
N GLU A 9 41.26 -8.13 17.38
CA GLU A 9 41.14 -7.39 16.11
C GLU A 9 39.84 -6.58 16.19
N GLU A 10 39.97 -5.27 16.17
CA GLU A 10 38.84 -4.36 16.16
C GLU A 10 38.07 -4.65 14.87
N LEU A 11 36.83 -5.15 15.00
CA LEU A 11 35.96 -5.55 13.89
C LEU A 11 35.68 -4.33 13.01
N ASN A 12 36.18 -4.33 11.79
CA ASN A 12 35.99 -3.20 10.86
C ASN A 12 34.54 -3.11 10.34
N ALA A 13 33.84 -2.05 10.73
CA ALA A 13 32.47 -1.75 10.28
C ALA A 13 32.39 -0.72 9.14
N GLY A 14 33.47 -0.50 8.42
CA GLY A 14 33.53 0.47 7.32
C GLY A 14 33.52 1.94 7.75
N SER A 15 32.97 2.79 6.92
CA SER A 15 32.98 4.23 7.08
C SER A 15 32.01 4.69 8.19
N ARG A 16 32.54 5.33 9.23
CA ARG A 16 31.75 5.90 10.33
C ARG A 16 31.96 7.40 10.44
N TRP A 17 31.03 8.12 11.03
CA TRP A 17 31.18 9.53 11.33
C TRP A 17 32.11 9.71 12.51
N HIS A 18 33.25 10.42 12.30
CA HIS A 18 34.20 10.78 13.34
C HIS A 18 34.33 12.29 13.41
N ARG A 19 34.53 12.81 14.63
CA ARG A 19 34.84 14.22 14.82
C ARG A 19 36.32 14.45 14.46
N TRP A 20 36.52 15.40 13.52
CA TRP A 20 37.84 15.88 13.13
C TRP A 20 38.03 17.30 13.65
N GLU A 21 39.28 17.63 14.04
CA GLU A 21 39.72 18.99 14.34
C GLU A 21 40.68 19.42 13.19
N PRO A 22 40.12 19.97 12.10
CA PRO A 22 40.89 20.19 10.86
C PRO A 22 41.73 21.47 10.87
N HIS A 23 41.64 22.31 11.88
CA HIS A 23 42.34 23.58 11.97
C HIS A 23 42.57 23.95 13.46
N ILE A 24 43.73 23.65 14.00
CA ILE A 24 44.11 23.98 15.37
C ILE A 24 45.61 24.25 15.45
N HIS A 25 45.98 25.37 16.08
CA HIS A 25 47.38 25.68 16.38
C HIS A 25 47.80 25.09 17.72
N ALA A 26 49.08 24.80 17.87
CA ALA A 26 49.66 24.24 19.06
C ALA A 26 50.67 25.22 19.70
N PRO A 27 51.03 25.03 20.98
CA PRO A 27 52.05 25.85 21.63
C PRO A 27 53.33 25.93 20.80
N GLY A 28 53.84 27.13 20.61
CA GLY A 28 55.01 27.40 19.76
C GLY A 28 54.67 27.78 18.31
N THR A 29 53.35 27.86 17.92
CA THR A 29 52.95 28.33 16.58
C THR A 29 53.61 29.67 16.21
N VAL A 30 53.88 29.87 14.92
CA VAL A 30 54.65 31.03 14.43
C VAL A 30 53.99 32.36 14.73
N PHE A 31 52.67 32.45 14.53
CA PHE A 31 51.89 33.67 14.77
C PHE A 31 50.87 33.51 15.90
N ASN A 32 50.63 34.63 16.58
CA ASN A 32 49.55 34.75 17.59
C ASN A 32 49.56 33.68 18.69
N ASP A 33 50.77 33.15 19.02
CA ASP A 33 50.92 32.19 20.10
C ASP A 33 50.52 32.78 21.47
N GLN A 34 49.38 32.34 21.99
CA GLN A 34 48.83 32.80 23.28
C GLN A 34 48.98 31.71 24.35
N PHE A 35 49.56 30.58 24.06
CA PHE A 35 49.90 29.55 25.04
C PHE A 35 51.04 30.01 25.92
N ARG A 36 50.86 30.03 27.24
CA ARG A 36 51.83 30.58 28.19
C ARG A 36 52.10 29.62 29.34
N GLY A 37 53.33 29.67 29.83
CA GLY A 37 53.75 28.94 31.03
C GLY A 37 54.37 27.56 30.69
N PRO A 38 54.99 26.93 31.71
CA PRO A 38 55.70 25.67 31.54
C PRO A 38 54.77 24.47 31.28
N THR A 39 53.49 24.58 31.59
CA THR A 39 52.47 23.55 31.43
C THR A 39 51.72 23.66 30.08
N ALA A 40 52.02 24.68 29.27
CA ALA A 40 51.22 24.97 28.04
C ALA A 40 51.03 23.74 27.13
N TRP A 41 52.04 22.90 26.93
CA TRP A 41 51.93 21.67 26.15
C TRP A 41 51.06 20.62 26.85
N ALA A 42 51.24 20.43 28.16
CA ALA A 42 50.43 19.45 28.92
C ALA A 42 48.98 19.84 28.96
N ASP A 43 48.69 21.13 29.17
CA ASP A 43 47.33 21.68 29.18
C ASP A 43 46.65 21.62 27.82
N TYR A 44 47.38 21.88 26.74
CA TYR A 44 46.90 21.75 25.34
C TYR A 44 46.50 20.31 25.02
N LEU A 45 47.37 19.35 25.33
CA LEU A 45 47.10 17.93 25.06
C LEU A 45 45.94 17.40 25.93
N THR A 46 45.90 17.80 27.18
CA THR A 46 44.82 17.43 28.09
C THR A 46 43.46 17.98 27.63
N SER A 47 43.42 19.21 27.14
CA SER A 47 42.21 19.80 26.59
C SER A 47 41.69 19.07 25.34
N LEU A 48 42.59 18.56 24.52
CA LEU A 48 42.22 17.72 23.35
C LEU A 48 41.68 16.34 23.76
N GLU A 49 42.34 15.71 24.76
CA GLU A 49 41.96 14.40 25.30
C GLU A 49 40.58 14.45 26.01
N GLN A 50 40.23 15.58 26.63
CA GLN A 50 38.98 15.78 27.34
C GLN A 50 37.88 16.37 26.48
N ALA A 51 38.14 16.65 25.20
CA ALA A 51 37.18 17.25 24.31
C ALA A 51 35.91 16.39 24.14
N THR A 52 34.76 17.00 24.23
CA THR A 52 33.45 16.34 24.02
C THR A 52 32.68 17.08 22.94
N PRO A 53 32.21 16.39 21.89
CA PRO A 53 32.46 14.97 21.51
C PRO A 53 33.93 14.63 21.27
N LEU A 54 34.31 13.35 21.41
CA LEU A 54 35.68 12.87 21.30
C LEU A 54 36.29 13.21 19.93
N ILE A 55 37.48 13.81 19.93
CA ILE A 55 38.27 14.08 18.71
C ILE A 55 39.03 12.84 18.28
N ARG A 56 38.85 12.40 17.04
CA ARG A 56 39.50 11.22 16.50
C ARG A 56 40.61 11.54 15.48
N ALA A 57 40.55 12.73 14.85
CA ALA A 57 41.57 13.19 13.92
C ALA A 57 41.91 14.67 14.13
N ILE A 58 43.20 15.03 14.03
CA ILE A 58 43.68 16.40 14.24
C ILE A 58 44.59 16.81 13.08
N ALA A 59 44.30 17.96 12.47
CA ALA A 59 45.22 18.67 11.57
C ALA A 59 45.96 19.76 12.37
N VAL A 60 47.20 19.50 12.71
CA VAL A 60 48.03 20.46 13.47
C VAL A 60 48.52 21.54 12.54
N THR A 61 48.02 22.79 12.80
CA THR A 61 48.26 23.94 11.93
C THR A 61 49.48 24.74 12.39
N ASP A 62 50.32 25.11 11.44
CA ASP A 62 51.39 26.06 11.68
C ASP A 62 51.61 26.95 10.43
N TYR A 63 52.29 28.06 10.58
CA TYR A 63 52.52 29.01 9.47
C TYR A 63 53.86 28.72 8.81
N TYR A 64 53.85 28.40 7.49
CA TYR A 64 55.00 28.17 6.64
C TYR A 64 55.92 27.01 7.03
N CYS A 65 55.57 26.24 8.03
CA CYS A 65 56.33 25.10 8.52
C CYS A 65 55.37 24.06 9.15
N ALA A 66 55.93 22.92 9.62
CA ALA A 66 55.20 21.88 10.31
C ALA A 66 55.84 21.52 11.69
N ASP A 67 56.51 22.53 12.34
CA ASP A 67 57.25 22.26 13.56
C ASP A 67 56.36 21.83 14.73
N THR A 68 55.22 22.46 14.89
CA THR A 68 54.26 22.11 15.93
C THR A 68 53.67 20.72 15.71
N TYR A 69 53.45 20.29 14.48
CA TYR A 69 53.05 18.93 14.14
C TYR A 69 54.10 17.89 14.58
N ARG A 70 55.41 18.15 14.30
CA ARG A 70 56.49 17.28 14.78
C ARG A 70 56.45 17.10 16.30
N ASN A 71 56.13 18.18 17.02
CA ASN A 71 56.04 18.14 18.48
C ASN A 71 54.87 17.30 18.96
N VAL A 72 53.67 17.47 18.37
CA VAL A 72 52.48 16.66 18.70
C VAL A 72 52.74 15.17 18.42
N LEU A 73 53.38 14.84 17.28
CA LEU A 73 53.74 13.46 16.98
C LEU A 73 54.72 12.86 18.00
N ARG A 74 55.70 13.66 18.48
CA ARG A 74 56.62 13.25 19.52
C ARG A 74 55.90 12.94 20.83
N GLU A 75 54.98 13.83 21.27
CA GLU A 75 54.16 13.63 22.47
C GLU A 75 53.29 12.39 22.37
N LYS A 76 52.67 12.17 21.20
CA LYS A 76 51.90 10.97 20.96
C LYS A 76 52.73 9.70 21.02
N ARG A 77 53.85 9.67 20.33
CA ARG A 77 54.67 8.48 20.18
C ARG A 77 55.47 8.16 21.47
N ASP A 78 56.14 9.19 22.04
CA ASP A 78 57.13 9.01 23.08
C ASP A 78 56.49 9.04 24.47
N ASN A 79 55.42 9.82 24.65
CA ASN A 79 54.73 10.05 25.94
C ASN A 79 53.34 9.40 26.00
N GLY A 80 52.84 8.73 24.95
CA GLY A 80 51.54 8.06 24.91
C GLY A 80 50.34 9.00 25.04
N ARG A 81 50.51 10.30 24.72
CA ARG A 81 49.46 11.29 24.75
C ARG A 81 48.51 11.11 23.55
N LEU A 82 47.31 11.66 23.66
CA LEU A 82 46.26 11.57 22.62
C LEU A 82 45.93 10.11 22.26
N PRO A 83 45.64 9.23 23.24
CA PRO A 83 45.39 7.82 22.99
C PRO A 83 44.19 7.57 22.06
N ASP A 84 43.15 8.42 22.11
CA ASP A 84 41.91 8.29 21.33
C ASP A 84 41.95 9.03 19.97
N VAL A 85 43.06 9.70 19.65
CA VAL A 85 43.28 10.38 18.38
C VAL A 85 44.06 9.43 17.45
N ASP A 86 43.40 8.86 16.47
CA ASP A 86 44.02 7.86 15.60
C ASP A 86 44.82 8.52 14.47
N LEU A 87 44.36 9.64 13.93
CA LEU A 87 44.99 10.33 12.84
C LEU A 87 45.49 11.73 13.24
N VAL A 88 46.77 11.99 13.06
CA VAL A 88 47.37 13.31 13.19
C VAL A 88 48.09 13.63 11.89
N PHE A 89 47.80 14.79 11.29
CA PHE A 89 48.43 15.20 10.03
C PHE A 89 48.77 16.71 10.03
N PRO A 90 49.75 17.16 9.20
CA PRO A 90 50.12 18.56 9.19
C PRO A 90 49.16 19.40 8.33
N ASN A 91 48.85 20.61 8.79
CA ASN A 91 48.18 21.67 8.09
C ASN A 91 49.11 22.89 8.01
N VAL A 92 49.62 23.20 6.83
CA VAL A 92 50.48 24.36 6.65
C VAL A 92 49.71 25.52 6.13
N GLU A 93 49.58 26.57 6.95
CA GLU A 93 48.92 27.81 6.59
C GLU A 93 49.87 28.76 5.88
N LEU A 94 49.50 29.22 4.69
CA LEU A 94 50.24 30.16 3.87
C LEU A 94 49.39 31.41 3.60
N ARG A 95 50.03 32.56 3.53
CA ARG A 95 49.38 33.82 3.16
C ARG A 95 49.64 34.12 1.70
N LEU A 96 48.58 34.24 0.89
CA LEU A 96 48.67 34.63 -0.51
C LEU A 96 49.00 36.13 -0.62
N ASN A 97 49.59 36.55 -1.72
CA ASN A 97 49.76 37.96 -2.07
C ASN A 97 48.48 38.63 -2.55
N VAL A 98 47.34 38.18 -2.06
CA VAL A 98 45.97 38.64 -2.35
C VAL A 98 45.35 39.20 -1.08
N ALA A 99 45.04 40.49 -1.10
CA ALA A 99 44.45 41.16 0.07
C ALA A 99 42.92 41.16 0.03
N THR A 100 42.32 41.00 1.20
CA THR A 100 40.87 41.18 1.39
C THR A 100 40.52 42.66 1.55
N VAL A 101 39.23 42.99 1.38
CA VAL A 101 38.72 44.38 1.59
C VAL A 101 38.97 44.90 3.01
N LYS A 102 39.15 44.03 4.00
CA LYS A 102 39.50 44.39 5.38
C LYS A 102 40.99 44.57 5.63
N GLY A 103 41.81 44.54 4.56
CA GLY A 103 43.25 44.76 4.63
C GLY A 103 44.04 43.59 5.21
N ARG A 104 43.47 42.41 5.27
CA ARG A 104 44.14 41.12 5.64
C ARG A 104 44.57 40.38 4.38
N TRP A 105 45.51 39.47 4.53
CA TRP A 105 45.95 38.56 3.45
C TRP A 105 45.06 37.32 3.42
N THR A 106 44.73 36.79 2.23
CA THR A 106 43.96 35.56 2.06
C THR A 106 44.79 34.37 2.46
N ASN A 107 44.23 33.54 3.36
CA ASN A 107 44.89 32.35 3.85
C ASN A 107 44.55 31.13 2.97
N ILE A 108 45.55 30.32 2.66
CA ILE A 108 45.46 29.03 1.97
C ILE A 108 46.20 28.00 2.79
N HIS A 109 45.65 26.78 2.86
CA HIS A 109 46.13 25.72 3.72
C HIS A 109 46.55 24.52 2.86
N LEU A 110 47.62 23.86 3.24
CA LEU A 110 48.10 22.62 2.67
C LEU A 110 47.87 21.51 3.72
N LEU A 111 46.85 20.68 3.53
CA LEU A 111 46.56 19.51 4.34
C LEU A 111 47.33 18.35 3.76
N VAL A 112 48.32 17.82 4.48
CA VAL A 112 49.28 16.84 3.95
C VAL A 112 49.00 15.46 4.51
N SER A 113 48.95 14.44 3.65
CA SER A 113 48.83 13.05 4.06
C SER A 113 50.07 12.61 4.88
N PRO A 114 49.87 12.02 6.07
CA PRO A 114 50.95 11.50 6.88
C PRO A 114 51.36 10.05 6.49
N GLU A 115 50.65 9.45 5.52
CA GLU A 115 50.84 8.04 5.13
C GLU A 115 52.16 7.76 4.45
N HIS A 116 52.73 8.75 3.79
CA HIS A 116 54.08 8.62 3.19
C HIS A 116 55.16 8.79 4.28
N PRO A 117 56.10 7.87 4.42
CA PRO A 117 57.12 7.96 5.45
C PRO A 117 57.91 9.29 5.44
N ASP A 118 58.23 9.79 4.27
CA ASP A 118 59.02 11.00 4.07
C ASP A 118 58.14 12.25 3.83
N HIS A 119 56.86 12.24 4.25
CA HIS A 119 55.93 13.32 3.99
C HIS A 119 56.40 14.69 4.46
N LEU A 120 57.12 14.78 5.54
CA LEU A 120 57.68 16.04 6.04
C LEU A 120 58.85 16.54 5.17
N ASP A 121 59.72 15.65 4.70
CA ASP A 121 60.85 16.01 3.85
C ASP A 121 60.33 16.47 2.47
N GLU A 122 59.35 15.79 1.92
CA GLU A 122 58.71 16.19 0.66
C GLU A 122 57.96 17.50 0.81
N LEU A 123 57.28 17.71 1.93
CA LEU A 123 56.61 19.00 2.24
C LEU A 123 57.65 20.15 2.25
N GLU A 124 58.77 19.98 2.95
CA GLU A 124 59.81 20.98 3.02
C GLU A 124 60.45 21.25 1.61
N ARG A 125 60.62 20.20 0.79
CA ARG A 125 61.09 20.34 -0.61
C ARG A 125 60.03 21.10 -1.44
N PHE A 126 58.76 20.82 -1.24
CA PHE A 126 57.68 21.53 -1.93
C PHE A 126 57.65 23.02 -1.54
N LEU A 127 57.64 23.31 -0.23
CA LEU A 127 57.67 24.68 0.27
C LEU A 127 58.91 25.45 -0.23
N GLY A 128 60.08 24.81 -0.28
CA GLY A 128 61.35 25.39 -0.74
C GLY A 128 61.32 25.83 -2.21
N ARG A 129 60.33 25.40 -3.02
CA ARG A 129 60.16 25.87 -4.40
C ARG A 129 59.38 27.18 -4.48
N LEU A 130 58.60 27.53 -3.43
CA LEU A 130 57.86 28.78 -3.37
C LEU A 130 58.83 29.92 -3.06
N ARG A 131 58.83 30.98 -3.89
CA ARG A 131 59.73 32.09 -3.79
C ARG A 131 59.02 33.43 -3.64
N PHE A 132 59.59 34.29 -2.86
CA PHE A 132 59.17 35.64 -2.63
C PHE A 132 60.31 36.62 -2.95
N GLU A 133 60.05 37.59 -3.82
CA GLU A 133 61.01 38.61 -4.17
C GLU A 133 60.83 39.84 -3.25
N ALA A 134 61.90 40.19 -2.57
CA ALA A 134 61.94 41.38 -1.73
C ALA A 134 63.39 41.88 -1.59
N HIS A 135 63.60 43.19 -1.41
CA HIS A 135 64.86 43.82 -1.21
C HIS A 135 65.92 43.53 -2.34
N GLY A 136 65.43 43.25 -3.55
CA GLY A 136 66.31 42.89 -4.69
C GLY A 136 66.91 41.46 -4.64
N ASP A 137 66.35 40.61 -3.79
CA ASP A 137 66.79 39.20 -3.60
C ASP A 137 65.57 38.26 -3.63
N TYR A 138 65.80 36.98 -3.84
CA TYR A 138 64.75 35.95 -3.81
C TYR A 138 64.92 35.12 -2.55
N PHE A 139 63.81 34.93 -1.83
CA PHE A 139 63.75 34.09 -0.61
C PHE A 139 62.85 32.90 -0.88
N ALA A 140 63.27 31.68 -0.60
CA ALA A 140 62.51 30.50 -0.63
C ALA A 140 61.67 30.36 0.67
N CYS A 141 60.56 29.63 0.60
CA CYS A 141 59.78 29.31 1.79
C CYS A 141 60.49 28.19 2.60
N THR A 142 61.69 28.48 3.08
CA THR A 142 62.50 27.61 3.96
C THR A 142 62.82 28.33 5.25
N ARG A 143 63.03 27.59 6.35
CA ARG A 143 63.35 28.20 7.65
C ARG A 143 64.55 29.16 7.53
N ALA A 144 65.60 28.75 6.81
CA ALA A 144 66.84 29.54 6.64
C ALA A 144 66.57 30.84 5.90
N ASP A 145 65.83 30.77 4.78
CA ASP A 145 65.55 31.98 4.01
C ASP A 145 64.53 32.90 4.67
N LEU A 146 63.58 32.37 5.44
CA LEU A 146 62.65 33.15 6.23
C LEU A 146 63.38 33.88 7.36
N ILE A 147 64.37 33.29 8.03
CA ILE A 147 65.24 33.95 9.02
C ILE A 147 66.05 35.10 8.29
N LYS A 148 66.61 34.81 7.13
CA LYS A 148 67.33 35.77 6.31
C LYS A 148 66.42 36.96 5.92
N LEU A 149 65.21 36.68 5.46
CA LEU A 149 64.21 37.75 5.12
C LEU A 149 63.83 38.56 6.34
N GLY A 150 63.64 37.89 7.51
CA GLY A 150 63.36 38.55 8.78
C GLY A 150 64.42 39.56 9.19
N ARG A 151 65.65 39.12 9.14
CA ARG A 151 66.81 39.97 9.41
C ARG A 151 67.00 41.07 8.38
N ARG A 152 66.65 40.84 7.11
CA ARG A 152 66.65 41.88 6.07
C ARG A 152 65.58 42.93 6.31
N SER A 153 64.39 42.51 6.77
CA SER A 153 63.30 43.46 7.07
C SER A 153 63.43 44.17 8.39
N ASN A 154 64.12 43.56 9.37
CA ASN A 154 64.47 44.17 10.66
C ASN A 154 65.85 43.69 11.12
N PRO A 155 66.96 44.48 10.83
CA PRO A 155 68.32 44.12 11.15
C PRO A 155 68.66 44.00 12.64
N GLU A 156 67.81 44.51 13.53
CA GLU A 156 68.00 44.40 14.97
C GLU A 156 67.72 43.05 15.57
N LEU A 157 67.13 42.14 14.77
CA LEU A 157 66.78 40.82 15.22
C LEU A 157 67.98 39.90 15.27
N THR A 158 68.43 39.57 16.48
CA THR A 158 69.53 38.65 16.74
C THR A 158 69.06 37.19 16.99
N ASP A 159 67.91 37.01 17.56
CA ASP A 159 67.26 35.71 17.81
C ASP A 159 66.68 35.10 16.53
N ASP A 160 67.06 33.85 16.25
CA ASP A 160 66.59 33.11 15.05
C ASP A 160 65.09 32.91 15.01
N GLN A 161 64.48 32.66 16.16
CA GLN A 161 63.02 32.47 16.23
C GLN A 161 62.23 33.77 15.98
N ALA A 162 62.75 34.89 16.54
CA ALA A 162 62.20 36.22 16.27
C ALA A 162 62.39 36.63 14.79
N ALA A 163 63.56 36.34 14.24
CA ALA A 163 63.88 36.55 12.81
C ALA A 163 63.01 35.69 11.90
N PHE A 164 62.77 34.44 12.25
CA PHE A 164 61.85 33.56 11.53
C PHE A 164 60.40 34.10 11.51
N ARG A 165 59.89 34.50 12.68
CA ARG A 165 58.54 35.10 12.79
C ARG A 165 58.43 36.36 11.94
N GLN A 166 59.44 37.22 12.00
CA GLN A 166 59.46 38.45 11.18
C GLN A 166 59.48 38.11 9.69
N GLY A 167 60.31 37.15 9.28
CA GLY A 167 60.37 36.76 7.86
C GLY A 167 59.09 36.08 7.37
N ALA A 168 58.52 35.22 8.14
CA ALA A 168 57.20 34.63 7.86
C ALA A 168 56.08 35.69 7.73
N SER A 169 56.13 36.77 8.53
CA SER A 169 55.21 37.88 8.43
C SER A 169 55.31 38.66 7.12
N GLN A 170 56.54 38.72 6.54
CA GLN A 170 56.82 39.44 5.29
C GLN A 170 56.57 38.58 4.05
N PHE A 171 56.83 37.27 4.15
CA PHE A 171 56.72 36.34 3.04
C PHE A 171 55.22 36.22 2.59
N LYS A 172 54.99 36.36 1.28
CA LYS A 172 53.68 36.19 0.64
C LYS A 172 53.83 35.24 -0.52
N VAL A 173 52.96 34.26 -0.58
CA VAL A 173 52.94 33.26 -1.67
C VAL A 173 52.23 33.87 -2.88
N ASN A 174 52.85 33.77 -4.02
CA ASN A 174 52.17 34.09 -5.29
C ASN A 174 51.27 32.93 -5.69
N PHE A 175 49.98 33.20 -5.90
CA PHE A 175 48.98 32.17 -6.20
C PHE A 175 49.29 31.39 -7.49
N GLY A 176 49.75 32.11 -8.56
CA GLY A 176 50.09 31.46 -9.82
C GLY A 176 51.25 30.51 -9.67
N GLN A 177 52.32 30.90 -8.90
CA GLN A 177 53.47 30.05 -8.62
C GLN A 177 53.05 28.85 -7.80
N LEU A 178 52.26 29.02 -6.74
CA LEU A 178 51.76 27.88 -5.94
C LEU A 178 51.02 26.86 -6.80
N LYS A 179 50.11 27.30 -7.66
CA LYS A 179 49.36 26.45 -8.58
C LYS A 179 50.29 25.72 -9.56
N GLU A 180 51.29 26.42 -10.11
CA GLU A 180 52.26 25.82 -11.04
C GLU A 180 53.14 24.76 -10.35
N GLU A 181 53.71 25.06 -9.17
CA GLU A 181 54.54 24.12 -8.43
C GLU A 181 53.74 22.93 -7.90
N PHE A 182 52.45 23.13 -7.56
CA PHE A 182 51.56 22.05 -7.17
C PHE A 182 51.37 21.03 -8.30
N HIS A 183 51.04 21.49 -9.51
CA HIS A 183 50.83 20.60 -10.67
C HIS A 183 52.09 20.03 -11.26
N ARG A 184 53.28 20.57 -10.93
CA ARG A 184 54.58 20.02 -11.29
C ARG A 184 55.01 18.88 -10.36
N SER A 185 54.40 18.77 -9.19
CA SER A 185 54.83 17.83 -8.18
C SER A 185 53.82 16.68 -8.11
N ASP A 186 54.13 15.54 -8.71
CA ASP A 186 53.33 14.31 -8.59
C ASP A 186 53.07 13.94 -7.10
N TRP A 187 54.06 14.22 -6.22
CA TRP A 187 53.88 14.02 -4.79
C TRP A 187 52.82 14.96 -4.21
N ALA A 188 52.82 16.23 -4.54
CA ALA A 188 51.87 17.21 -4.03
C ALA A 188 50.46 16.89 -4.52
N GLU A 189 50.25 16.58 -5.80
CA GLU A 189 48.97 16.14 -6.35
C GLU A 189 48.43 14.90 -5.68
N ALA A 190 49.32 13.94 -5.33
CA ALA A 190 48.91 12.69 -4.68
C ALA A 190 48.66 12.83 -3.17
N ASN A 191 49.42 13.72 -2.46
CA ASN A 191 49.46 13.72 -1.00
C ASN A 191 49.04 15.01 -0.32
N VAL A 192 48.61 16.04 -1.07
CA VAL A 192 48.24 17.35 -0.51
C VAL A 192 46.82 17.74 -0.95
N LEU A 193 45.97 18.03 -0.02
CA LEU A 193 44.67 18.69 -0.27
C LEU A 193 44.81 20.18 0.05
N VAL A 194 44.35 21.01 -0.87
CA VAL A 194 44.39 22.45 -0.68
C VAL A 194 43.09 22.93 -0.07
N ALA A 195 43.17 23.69 1.03
CA ALA A 195 41.98 24.31 1.64
C ALA A 195 42.10 25.83 1.64
N VAL A 196 40.97 26.53 1.55
CA VAL A 196 40.92 27.97 1.67
C VAL A 196 39.92 28.41 2.71
N ALA A 197 40.24 29.53 3.42
CA ALA A 197 39.26 30.11 4.33
C ALA A 197 38.12 30.78 3.54
N GLY A 198 36.89 30.51 3.92
CA GLY A 198 35.69 31.11 3.34
C GLY A 198 35.23 32.40 4.05
N SER A 199 36.04 32.92 5.01
CA SER A 199 35.68 34.08 5.81
C SER A 199 35.76 35.40 5.02
N GLU A 200 35.14 36.48 5.52
CA GLU A 200 35.24 37.84 4.98
C GLU A 200 36.52 38.54 5.44
N THR A 201 37.19 38.01 6.46
CA THR A 201 38.34 38.69 7.09
C THR A 201 39.64 38.31 6.38
N ASP A 202 39.93 37.04 6.28
CA ASP A 202 41.18 36.45 5.77
C ASP A 202 40.90 35.32 4.77
N GLY A 203 39.70 35.23 4.28
CA GLY A 203 39.23 34.22 3.36
C GLY A 203 38.81 34.79 1.99
N THR A 204 38.39 33.87 1.12
CA THR A 204 38.01 34.22 -0.26
C THR A 204 36.76 35.11 -0.32
N SER A 205 35.83 35.03 0.63
CA SER A 205 34.67 35.93 0.71
C SER A 205 35.04 37.40 0.94
N GLY A 206 36.26 37.68 1.46
CA GLY A 206 36.77 39.03 1.65
C GLY A 206 37.46 39.60 0.45
N ILE A 207 37.66 38.90 -0.66
CA ILE A 207 38.28 39.40 -1.89
C ILE A 207 37.28 40.32 -2.63
N ARG A 208 37.73 41.41 -3.23
CA ARG A 208 36.86 42.40 -3.88
C ARG A 208 36.10 41.80 -5.05
N GLU A 209 34.76 41.80 -4.97
CA GLU A 209 33.91 41.24 -6.02
C GLU A 209 34.01 41.96 -7.37
N ALA A 210 34.17 43.25 -7.38
CA ALA A 210 34.14 44.04 -8.61
C ALA A 210 35.43 43.99 -9.45
N SER A 211 36.59 43.88 -8.82
CA SER A 211 37.90 43.90 -9.49
C SER A 211 38.57 42.53 -9.56
N ASP A 212 38.37 41.70 -8.56
CA ASP A 212 39.15 40.50 -8.34
C ASP A 212 38.29 39.23 -8.33
N ALA A 213 37.03 39.28 -8.82
CA ALA A 213 36.08 38.17 -8.88
C ALA A 213 36.65 36.93 -9.61
N THR A 214 37.38 37.15 -10.71
CA THR A 214 38.05 36.08 -11.48
C THR A 214 39.13 35.43 -10.65
N LEU A 215 39.98 36.20 -9.96
CA LEU A 215 41.04 35.71 -9.10
C LEU A 215 40.45 34.89 -7.92
N ARG A 216 39.39 35.40 -7.30
CA ARG A 216 38.64 34.65 -6.26
C ARG A 216 38.16 33.31 -6.78
N GLN A 217 37.50 33.31 -7.96
CA GLN A 217 37.02 32.09 -8.59
C GLN A 217 38.14 31.07 -8.86
N GLU A 218 39.33 31.54 -9.36
CA GLU A 218 40.49 30.68 -9.62
C GLU A 218 41.07 30.07 -8.33
N ILE A 219 41.11 30.83 -7.22
CA ILE A 219 41.56 30.36 -5.93
C ILE A 219 40.56 29.31 -5.40
N GLU A 220 39.27 29.59 -5.42
CA GLU A 220 38.21 28.67 -4.98
C GLU A 220 38.14 27.43 -5.87
N LYS A 221 38.40 27.55 -7.18
CA LYS A 221 38.50 26.42 -8.12
C LYS A 221 39.67 25.49 -7.80
N PHE A 222 40.85 26.06 -7.44
CA PHE A 222 42.05 25.30 -7.09
C PHE A 222 41.90 24.58 -5.73
N ALA A 223 41.11 25.12 -4.80
CA ALA A 223 40.91 24.51 -3.49
C ALA A 223 40.09 23.21 -3.60
N HIS A 224 40.44 22.22 -2.76
CA HIS A 224 39.69 20.98 -2.56
C HIS A 224 38.68 21.09 -1.40
N VAL A 225 39.00 21.91 -0.39
CA VAL A 225 38.24 22.06 0.86
C VAL A 225 38.01 23.56 1.12
N ILE A 226 36.87 23.89 1.72
CA ILE A 226 36.56 25.24 2.17
C ILE A 226 36.46 25.27 3.71
N PHE A 227 37.24 26.08 4.39
CA PHE A 227 37.07 26.33 5.81
C PHE A 227 35.91 27.29 6.03
N ALA A 228 34.74 26.75 6.33
CA ALA A 228 33.51 27.51 6.50
C ALA A 228 32.54 26.81 7.44
N SER A 229 32.00 27.56 8.42
CA SER A 229 31.11 27.02 9.43
C SER A 229 29.63 27.33 9.19
N SER A 230 29.31 28.23 8.26
CA SER A 230 27.93 28.65 8.04
C SER A 230 27.16 27.66 7.18
N ALA A 231 25.91 27.35 7.58
CA ALA A 231 25.01 26.51 6.79
C ALA A 231 24.80 27.05 5.37
N ALA A 232 24.72 28.36 5.21
CA ALA A 232 24.51 29.00 3.91
C ALA A 232 25.69 28.77 2.95
N GLN A 233 26.94 28.80 3.45
CA GLN A 233 28.11 28.46 2.63
C GLN A 233 28.14 26.97 2.29
N ARG A 234 27.80 26.11 3.25
CA ARG A 234 27.69 24.68 2.99
C ARG A 234 26.67 24.37 1.89
N GLU A 235 25.46 24.91 1.97
CA GLU A 235 24.44 24.72 0.94
C GLU A 235 24.87 25.30 -0.44
N PHE A 236 25.66 26.38 -0.46
CA PHE A 236 26.25 26.89 -1.69
C PHE A 236 27.23 25.87 -2.30
N TRP A 237 28.18 25.39 -1.51
CA TRP A 237 29.22 24.47 -1.98
C TRP A 237 28.73 23.05 -2.26
N LEU A 238 27.48 22.72 -1.86
CA LEU A 238 26.77 21.51 -2.24
C LEU A 238 25.84 21.70 -3.45
N GLY A 239 25.78 22.91 -4.06
CA GLY A 239 24.89 23.17 -5.20
C GLY A 239 23.41 23.19 -4.88
N ARG A 240 23.03 23.40 -3.61
CA ARG A 240 21.65 23.38 -3.13
C ARG A 240 21.05 24.77 -2.91
N ARG A 241 21.80 25.81 -3.16
CA ARG A 241 21.34 27.19 -3.03
C ARG A 241 20.71 27.70 -4.33
N SER A 242 19.64 28.50 -4.23
CA SER A 242 19.05 29.19 -5.39
C SER A 242 20.10 29.95 -6.18
N GLY A 243 20.21 29.67 -7.51
CA GLY A 243 21.18 30.28 -8.43
C GLY A 243 22.51 29.52 -8.59
N MET A 244 22.77 28.45 -7.84
CA MET A 244 23.94 27.60 -8.01
C MET A 244 23.59 26.14 -7.86
N THR A 245 23.68 25.38 -8.94
CA THR A 245 23.45 23.93 -8.97
C THR A 245 24.77 23.16 -8.92
N GLU A 246 24.74 21.83 -8.68
CA GLU A 246 25.92 20.97 -8.77
C GLU A 246 26.61 21.06 -10.15
N ALA A 247 25.81 21.09 -11.23
CA ALA A 247 26.34 21.28 -12.58
C ALA A 247 27.05 22.63 -12.73
N GLY A 248 26.49 23.69 -12.13
CA GLY A 248 27.12 25.02 -12.12
C GLY A 248 28.42 25.04 -11.30
N LEU A 249 28.49 24.32 -10.19
CA LEU A 249 29.73 24.17 -9.41
C LEU A 249 30.78 23.36 -10.17
N ARG A 250 30.38 22.30 -10.87
CA ARG A 250 31.30 21.50 -11.70
C ARG A 250 31.92 22.35 -12.81
N GLU A 251 31.16 23.18 -13.49
CA GLU A 251 31.65 24.05 -14.55
C GLU A 251 32.62 25.14 -14.02
N ARG A 252 32.24 25.79 -12.90
CA ARG A 252 32.98 27.01 -12.43
C ARG A 252 34.08 26.71 -11.44
N TYR A 253 33.93 25.65 -10.62
CA TYR A 253 34.77 25.38 -9.44
C TYR A 253 35.32 23.96 -9.38
N ASN A 254 35.22 23.14 -10.44
CA ASN A 254 35.61 21.75 -10.52
C ASN A 254 34.79 20.81 -9.58
N GLY A 255 33.56 21.17 -9.25
CA GLY A 255 32.66 20.33 -8.46
C GLY A 255 32.26 20.94 -7.12
N CYS A 256 31.48 20.15 -6.39
CA CYS A 256 31.12 20.44 -4.99
C CYS A 256 32.34 20.36 -4.08
N LYS A 257 32.30 21.04 -2.93
CA LYS A 257 33.44 21.05 -1.98
C LYS A 257 32.98 20.82 -0.56
N PRO A 258 33.69 20.01 0.24
CA PRO A 258 33.40 19.89 1.66
C PRO A 258 33.70 21.19 2.39
N CYS A 259 32.81 21.56 3.30
CA CYS A 259 33.04 22.61 4.25
C CYS A 259 33.51 22.00 5.56
N LEU A 260 34.62 22.51 6.11
CA LEU A 260 35.18 22.10 7.39
C LEU A 260 35.30 23.30 8.32
N HIS A 261 35.27 23.08 9.64
CA HIS A 261 35.39 24.09 10.66
C HIS A 261 36.19 23.54 11.84
N GLY A 262 37.32 24.18 12.20
CA GLY A 262 38.13 23.87 13.36
C GLY A 262 38.01 24.95 14.42
N SER A 263 38.66 24.73 15.54
CA SER A 263 38.70 25.68 16.67
C SER A 263 39.55 26.90 16.38
N ASP A 264 40.50 26.84 15.40
CA ASP A 264 41.50 27.86 15.13
C ASP A 264 42.14 28.38 16.41
N ALA A 265 42.39 27.46 17.35
CA ALA A 265 42.80 27.78 18.71
C ALA A 265 44.26 28.26 18.72
N HIS A 266 44.49 29.51 19.19
CA HIS A 266 45.79 30.10 19.42
C HIS A 266 46.12 30.21 20.93
N GLY A 267 45.26 29.74 21.82
CA GLY A 267 45.38 29.77 23.26
C GLY A 267 44.54 28.67 23.91
N PRO A 268 44.72 28.43 25.22
CA PRO A 268 44.22 27.22 25.92
C PRO A 268 42.69 27.17 25.99
N GLU A 269 42.00 28.28 26.00
CA GLU A 269 40.54 28.36 26.21
C GLU A 269 39.77 27.84 24.98
N ALA A 270 40.34 28.01 23.78
CA ALA A 270 39.74 27.63 22.52
C ALA A 270 40.06 26.24 22.04
N VAL A 271 40.99 25.52 22.69
CA VAL A 271 41.46 24.21 22.24
C VAL A 271 40.33 23.19 22.13
N GLY A 272 40.09 22.69 20.90
CA GLY A 272 39.04 21.76 20.61
C GLY A 272 37.60 22.30 20.77
N LYS A 273 37.44 23.62 20.84
CA LYS A 273 36.13 24.30 21.03
C LYS A 273 35.87 25.26 19.86
N PRO A 274 35.43 24.79 18.72
CA PRO A 274 35.11 25.65 17.58
C PRO A 274 33.91 26.54 17.90
N GLU A 275 33.84 27.69 17.25
CA GLU A 275 32.79 28.70 17.49
C GLU A 275 31.39 28.12 17.30
N GLY A 276 30.53 28.26 18.33
CA GLY A 276 29.13 27.79 18.32
C GLY A 276 29.00 26.26 18.34
N ASP A 277 30.00 25.53 18.84
CA ASP A 277 30.03 24.06 18.94
C ASP A 277 29.77 23.39 17.60
N ARG A 278 30.22 24.03 16.49
CA ARG A 278 30.06 23.50 15.12
C ARG A 278 31.27 22.65 14.76
N TYR A 279 31.25 21.39 15.16
CA TYR A 279 32.30 20.42 14.92
C TYR A 279 32.32 19.95 13.47
N SER A 280 33.50 19.61 12.95
CA SER A 280 33.64 18.91 11.68
C SER A 280 33.50 17.42 11.88
N TRP A 281 32.59 16.85 11.12
CA TRP A 281 32.35 15.40 11.06
C TRP A 281 32.73 14.90 9.68
N ILE A 282 33.64 13.93 9.62
CA ILE A 282 34.02 13.23 8.39
C ILE A 282 33.62 11.78 8.52
N LYS A 283 32.98 11.26 7.48
CA LYS A 283 32.59 9.86 7.40
C LYS A 283 33.66 9.06 6.68
N GLY A 284 34.26 8.10 7.35
CA GLY A 284 35.29 7.24 6.81
C GLY A 284 36.05 6.52 7.90
N ALA A 285 37.00 5.70 7.52
CA ALA A 285 38.07 5.22 8.41
C ALA A 285 38.95 6.39 8.88
N LEU A 286 39.65 6.23 9.96
CA LEU A 286 40.55 7.28 10.51
C LEU A 286 41.89 7.32 9.77
N GLU A 287 41.78 7.49 8.46
CA GLU A 287 42.85 7.61 7.47
C GLU A 287 42.70 8.90 6.68
N PHE A 288 43.81 9.44 6.14
CA PHE A 288 43.75 10.69 5.36
C PHE A 288 42.87 10.53 4.09
N ASP A 289 42.78 9.32 3.56
CA ASP A 289 41.97 9.03 2.38
C ASP A 289 40.45 9.27 2.62
N ALA A 290 39.99 9.20 3.87
CA ALA A 290 38.62 9.61 4.20
C ALA A 290 38.32 11.07 3.85
N LEU A 291 39.30 11.96 4.00
CA LEU A 291 39.19 13.35 3.59
C LEU A 291 39.19 13.52 2.06
N ARG A 292 39.98 12.66 1.33
CA ARG A 292 39.92 12.60 -0.14
C ARG A 292 38.53 12.17 -0.62
N GLN A 293 37.96 11.11 0.01
CA GLN A 293 36.61 10.68 -0.31
C GLN A 293 35.55 11.75 0.00
N ALA A 294 35.72 12.53 1.08
CA ALA A 294 34.89 13.68 1.37
C ALA A 294 34.99 14.79 0.32
N CYS A 295 36.11 14.94 -0.39
CA CYS A 295 36.24 15.84 -1.54
C CYS A 295 35.51 15.31 -2.79
N ILE A 296 35.34 14.00 -2.93
CA ILE A 296 34.60 13.34 -4.03
C ILE A 296 33.09 13.42 -3.77
N ASP A 297 32.64 13.08 -2.54
CA ASP A 297 31.26 13.19 -2.09
C ASP A 297 31.13 14.09 -0.85
N PRO A 298 31.14 15.42 -1.01
CA PRO A 298 31.06 16.36 0.11
C PRO A 298 29.72 16.28 0.86
N ALA A 299 28.64 15.91 0.17
CA ALA A 299 27.31 15.84 0.75
C ALA A 299 27.14 14.64 1.68
N GLY A 300 27.66 13.49 1.29
CA GLY A 300 27.55 12.23 2.01
C GLY A 300 28.64 12.02 3.06
N ARG A 301 29.80 12.70 2.95
CA ARG A 301 30.96 12.39 3.78
C ARG A 301 31.50 13.54 4.64
N ALA A 302 31.01 14.79 4.49
CA ALA A 302 31.41 15.92 5.32
C ALA A 302 30.20 16.68 5.88
N PHE A 303 30.27 16.97 7.18
CA PHE A 303 29.22 17.73 7.86
C PHE A 303 29.81 18.65 8.92
N VAL A 304 29.22 19.84 9.09
CA VAL A 304 29.57 20.79 10.16
C VAL A 304 28.33 21.02 11.03
N GLY A 305 28.43 20.67 12.32
CA GLY A 305 27.34 20.77 13.26
C GLY A 305 27.68 20.21 14.65
N GLN A 306 26.79 20.35 15.60
CA GLN A 306 26.99 19.88 16.98
C GLN A 306 27.07 18.36 17.07
N GLN A 307 26.35 17.66 16.21
CA GLN A 307 26.31 16.21 16.13
C GLN A 307 26.41 15.77 14.66
N PRO A 308 26.82 14.55 14.37
CA PRO A 308 26.82 14.04 13.01
C PRO A 308 25.39 14.00 12.46
N PRO A 309 25.22 13.95 11.13
CA PRO A 309 23.91 13.81 10.52
C PRO A 309 23.12 12.62 11.06
N PHE A 310 21.79 12.65 10.85
CA PHE A 310 20.85 11.64 11.33
C PHE A 310 21.38 10.21 11.17
N ARG A 311 21.10 9.38 12.16
CA ARG A 311 21.38 7.93 12.17
C ARG A 311 20.06 7.18 12.27
N ALA A 312 20.05 5.95 11.75
CA ALA A 312 18.99 5.00 12.02
C ALA A 312 18.76 4.84 13.53
N THR A 313 17.54 4.52 13.92
CA THR A 313 17.16 4.30 15.32
C THR A 313 18.04 3.20 15.92
N PRO A 314 18.81 3.46 16.99
CA PRO A 314 19.79 2.48 17.51
C PRO A 314 19.18 1.11 17.86
N ALA A 315 17.93 1.06 18.30
CA ALA A 315 17.22 -0.18 18.59
C ALA A 315 16.89 -0.99 17.31
N GLN A 316 16.99 -0.38 16.14
CA GLN A 316 16.76 -1.00 14.83
C GLN A 316 18.06 -1.19 14.03
N VAL A 317 19.21 -1.03 14.64
CA VAL A 317 20.51 -1.24 13.99
C VAL A 317 21.17 -2.52 14.50
N ILE A 318 21.45 -3.42 13.58
CA ILE A 318 22.25 -4.61 13.83
C ILE A 318 23.73 -4.17 13.86
N SER A 319 24.37 -4.25 15.03
CA SER A 319 25.77 -3.84 15.21
C SER A 319 26.75 -4.96 14.90
N THR A 320 26.40 -6.22 15.20
CA THR A 320 27.25 -7.38 14.90
C THR A 320 26.43 -8.60 14.50
N VAL A 321 27.00 -9.41 13.63
CA VAL A 321 26.54 -10.73 13.28
C VAL A 321 27.60 -11.75 13.62
N GLU A 322 27.22 -12.85 14.29
CA GLU A 322 28.10 -13.95 14.66
C GLU A 322 27.45 -15.28 14.26
N LEU A 323 28.14 -16.04 13.40
CA LEU A 323 27.76 -17.38 13.02
C LEU A 323 28.25 -18.36 14.08
N THR A 324 27.33 -19.05 14.73
CA THR A 324 27.66 -19.98 15.84
C THR A 324 27.54 -21.42 15.37
N CYS A 325 28.40 -22.30 15.88
CA CYS A 325 28.49 -23.71 15.48
C CYS A 325 28.58 -23.90 13.96
N ALA A 326 29.28 -22.98 13.27
CA ALA A 326 29.42 -22.93 11.83
C ALA A 326 30.88 -23.12 11.41
N PRO A 327 31.44 -24.36 11.41
CA PRO A 327 32.85 -24.61 11.10
C PRO A 327 33.27 -24.19 9.67
N TRP A 328 32.32 -23.99 8.79
CA TRP A 328 32.52 -23.46 7.45
C TRP A 328 32.75 -21.94 7.43
N ALA A 329 32.49 -21.23 8.49
CA ALA A 329 32.67 -19.77 8.56
C ALA A 329 34.06 -19.46 9.13
N GLU A 330 35.04 -19.15 8.26
CA GLU A 330 36.40 -18.73 8.69
C GLU A 330 36.38 -17.35 9.36
N THR A 331 35.42 -16.50 9.02
CA THR A 331 35.17 -15.22 9.70
C THR A 331 33.79 -15.32 10.38
N PRO A 332 33.72 -15.89 11.59
CA PRO A 332 32.43 -16.16 12.24
C PRO A 332 31.74 -14.91 12.76
N LYS A 333 32.49 -13.82 12.97
CA LYS A 333 31.94 -12.58 13.55
C LYS A 333 32.31 -11.36 12.70
N LEU A 334 31.32 -10.51 12.43
CA LEU A 334 31.45 -9.27 11.67
C LEU A 334 30.71 -8.13 12.41
N ALA A 335 31.33 -6.94 12.40
CA ALA A 335 30.59 -5.71 12.73
C ALA A 335 29.87 -5.21 11.49
N LEU A 336 28.68 -4.62 11.67
CA LEU A 336 27.89 -4.03 10.61
C LEU A 336 27.78 -2.51 10.78
N ASN A 337 27.79 -1.82 9.65
CA ASN A 337 27.58 -0.37 9.62
C ASN A 337 26.09 -0.02 9.80
N PRO A 338 25.74 1.03 10.52
CA PRO A 338 24.34 1.50 10.64
C PRO A 338 23.75 2.07 9.34
N GLY A 339 24.58 2.37 8.33
CA GLY A 339 24.16 2.86 7.03
C GLY A 339 23.95 1.75 6.00
N LEU A 340 24.60 1.89 4.81
CA LEU A 340 24.52 0.91 3.73
C LEU A 340 25.70 -0.07 3.78
N VAL A 341 25.39 -1.34 3.95
CA VAL A 341 26.32 -2.48 3.90
C VAL A 341 26.17 -3.20 2.56
N ALA A 342 27.18 -3.16 1.71
CA ALA A 342 27.20 -3.87 0.43
C ALA A 342 28.00 -5.18 0.56
N ILE A 343 27.34 -6.33 0.32
CA ILE A 343 27.98 -7.65 0.31
C ILE A 343 28.27 -8.03 -1.13
N ILE A 344 29.55 -8.12 -1.47
CA ILE A 344 30.03 -8.44 -2.81
C ILE A 344 30.86 -9.73 -2.84
N GLY A 345 31.15 -10.25 -4.02
CA GLY A 345 31.98 -11.44 -4.20
C GLY A 345 31.61 -12.19 -5.49
N ALA A 346 32.45 -13.17 -5.86
CA ALA A 346 32.17 -14.01 -7.02
C ALA A 346 30.87 -14.84 -6.86
N ARG A 347 30.34 -15.41 -7.93
CA ARG A 347 29.21 -16.34 -7.83
C ARG A 347 29.60 -17.55 -6.95
N GLY A 348 28.74 -17.90 -6.00
CA GLY A 348 29.01 -19.00 -5.07
C GLY A 348 29.96 -18.68 -3.90
N SER A 349 30.36 -17.40 -3.72
CA SER A 349 31.31 -17.01 -2.65
C SER A 349 30.70 -16.93 -1.23
N GLY A 350 29.38 -17.11 -1.08
CA GLY A 350 28.74 -17.04 0.24
C GLY A 350 28.02 -15.73 0.58
N LYS A 351 27.79 -14.84 -0.41
CA LYS A 351 27.07 -13.58 -0.21
C LYS A 351 25.65 -13.79 0.34
N THR A 352 24.83 -14.59 -0.38
CA THR A 352 23.46 -14.96 0.05
C THR A 352 23.46 -15.71 1.38
N ALA A 353 24.56 -16.45 1.70
CA ALA A 353 24.68 -17.14 3.00
C ALA A 353 24.67 -16.15 4.17
N LEU A 354 25.39 -15.04 4.05
CA LEU A 354 25.42 -14.00 5.08
C LEU A 354 24.08 -13.28 5.17
N ALA A 355 23.46 -12.93 4.02
CA ALA A 355 22.16 -12.26 4.00
C ALA A 355 21.05 -13.14 4.58
N ASP A 356 20.96 -14.41 4.18
CA ASP A 356 20.01 -15.38 4.73
C ASP A 356 20.20 -15.60 6.24
N ALA A 357 21.47 -15.66 6.71
CA ALA A 357 21.75 -15.80 8.14
C ALA A 357 21.29 -14.58 8.93
N ILE A 358 21.54 -13.37 8.43
CA ILE A 358 21.06 -12.13 9.08
C ILE A 358 19.53 -12.10 9.08
N ALA A 359 18.89 -12.43 7.96
CA ALA A 359 17.42 -12.48 7.84
C ALA A 359 16.80 -13.50 8.81
N ALA A 360 17.44 -14.69 8.97
CA ALA A 360 17.00 -15.70 9.95
C ALA A 360 17.12 -15.19 11.38
N GLY A 361 18.23 -14.50 11.70
CA GLY A 361 18.41 -13.86 13.00
C GLY A 361 17.40 -12.77 13.35
N CYS A 362 16.77 -12.19 12.32
CA CYS A 362 15.73 -11.18 12.44
C CYS A 362 14.30 -11.74 12.38
N ASP A 363 14.12 -13.06 12.38
CA ASP A 363 12.81 -13.72 12.14
C ASP A 363 12.13 -13.32 10.82
N ALA A 364 12.92 -12.90 9.80
CA ALA A 364 12.43 -12.31 8.56
C ALA A 364 12.36 -13.31 7.38
N THR A 365 12.53 -14.60 7.63
CA THR A 365 12.57 -15.63 6.58
C THR A 365 11.22 -16.27 6.26
N ALA A 366 10.16 -15.95 7.00
CA ALA A 366 8.82 -16.50 6.78
C ALA A 366 8.32 -16.26 5.33
N GLY A 367 8.04 -17.36 4.60
CA GLY A 367 7.58 -17.30 3.21
C GLY A 367 8.60 -16.76 2.18
N ARG A 368 9.81 -16.36 2.62
CA ARG A 368 10.83 -15.74 1.77
C ARG A 368 11.93 -16.71 1.30
N LEU A 369 12.05 -17.86 1.94
CA LEU A 369 13.04 -18.88 1.56
C LEU A 369 12.61 -19.60 0.28
N SER A 370 13.56 -19.85 -0.61
CA SER A 370 13.37 -20.53 -1.89
C SER A 370 14.46 -21.56 -2.14
N LYS A 371 14.36 -22.30 -3.22
CA LYS A 371 15.43 -23.21 -3.67
C LYS A 371 16.76 -22.50 -3.96
N ALA A 372 16.73 -21.18 -4.19
CA ALA A 372 17.93 -20.34 -4.35
C ALA A 372 18.57 -19.94 -3.02
N SER A 373 17.81 -19.88 -1.93
CA SER A 373 18.30 -19.51 -0.60
C SER A 373 19.38 -20.48 -0.09
N PHE A 374 20.39 -19.93 0.56
CA PHE A 374 21.47 -20.72 1.12
C PHE A 374 20.98 -21.73 2.17
N ILE A 375 20.09 -21.29 3.08
CA ILE A 375 19.53 -22.15 4.12
C ILE A 375 18.82 -23.37 3.52
N VAL A 376 18.11 -23.22 2.41
CA VAL A 376 17.42 -24.32 1.73
C VAL A 376 18.40 -25.24 1.02
N ARG A 377 19.41 -24.67 0.32
CA ARG A 377 20.39 -25.47 -0.44
C ARG A 377 21.36 -26.21 0.47
N ALA A 378 21.76 -25.59 1.56
CA ALA A 378 22.68 -26.21 2.51
C ALA A 378 22.04 -27.31 3.35
N GLY A 379 20.72 -27.17 3.64
CA GLY A 379 19.91 -28.23 4.27
C GLY A 379 20.54 -28.80 5.53
N GLU A 380 20.72 -30.12 5.52
CA GLU A 380 21.28 -30.87 6.66
C GLU A 380 22.73 -30.48 7.03
N LEU A 381 23.45 -29.84 6.12
CA LEU A 381 24.85 -29.37 6.41
C LEU A 381 24.88 -28.17 7.37
N LEU A 382 23.70 -27.59 7.70
CA LEU A 382 23.54 -26.53 8.70
C LEU A 382 23.11 -27.06 10.07
N ASP A 383 23.08 -28.38 10.28
CA ASP A 383 22.62 -28.94 11.55
C ASP A 383 23.44 -28.42 12.74
N GLY A 384 22.76 -27.86 13.72
CA GLY A 384 23.35 -27.19 14.88
C GLY A 384 23.90 -25.79 14.63
N ALA A 385 24.00 -25.31 13.38
CA ALA A 385 24.45 -23.96 13.09
C ALA A 385 23.43 -22.92 13.49
N GLY A 386 23.91 -21.79 13.99
CA GLY A 386 23.05 -20.66 14.39
C GLY A 386 23.64 -19.30 14.01
N VAL A 387 22.87 -18.30 14.22
CA VAL A 387 23.25 -16.88 14.10
C VAL A 387 22.92 -16.13 15.37
N ARG A 388 23.85 -15.32 15.84
CA ARG A 388 23.68 -14.38 16.94
C ARG A 388 23.81 -12.97 16.38
N LEU A 389 22.75 -12.16 16.55
CA LEU A 389 22.74 -10.75 16.20
C LEU A 389 22.79 -9.91 17.47
N ALA A 390 23.71 -8.94 17.52
CA ALA A 390 23.68 -7.89 18.52
C ALA A 390 23.14 -6.60 17.88
N TRP A 391 22.29 -5.91 18.61
CA TRP A 391 21.74 -4.61 18.21
C TRP A 391 22.52 -3.49 18.89
N GLU A 392 22.49 -2.27 18.38
CA GLU A 392 23.18 -1.15 19.06
C GLU A 392 22.63 -0.92 20.48
N THR A 393 21.34 -1.19 20.69
CA THR A 393 20.71 -1.18 21.99
C THR A 393 19.84 -2.44 22.17
N GLY A 394 20.02 -3.15 23.25
CA GLY A 394 19.18 -4.29 23.60
C GLY A 394 19.92 -5.63 23.62
N ASP A 395 19.18 -6.67 23.97
CA ASP A 395 19.69 -8.02 24.11
C ASP A 395 19.96 -8.68 22.77
N PRO A 396 21.00 -9.52 22.65
CA PRO A 396 21.30 -10.23 21.42
C PRO A 396 20.21 -11.24 21.08
N ALA A 397 19.82 -11.30 19.81
CA ALA A 397 18.95 -12.34 19.27
C ALA A 397 19.80 -13.54 18.83
N VAL A 398 19.39 -14.75 19.23
CA VAL A 398 20.03 -16.00 18.80
C VAL A 398 19.01 -16.87 18.11
N ARG A 399 19.31 -17.33 16.89
CA ARG A 399 18.42 -18.17 16.09
C ARG A 399 19.18 -19.30 15.42
N ALA A 400 18.52 -20.45 15.29
CA ALA A 400 19.07 -21.57 14.52
C ALA A 400 18.90 -21.31 13.00
N LEU A 401 19.90 -21.70 12.22
CA LEU A 401 19.83 -21.70 10.76
C LEU A 401 19.11 -22.98 10.30
N THR A 402 17.80 -22.91 10.16
CA THR A 402 16.95 -24.06 9.81
C THR A 402 15.92 -23.68 8.74
N GLN A 403 15.45 -24.71 8.01
CA GLN A 403 14.34 -24.56 7.07
C GLN A 403 12.96 -24.51 7.76
N ALA A 404 12.88 -24.73 9.07
CA ALA A 404 11.64 -24.64 9.79
C ALA A 404 11.04 -23.23 9.68
N ALA A 405 9.72 -23.16 9.48
CA ALA A 405 9.05 -21.87 9.46
C ALA A 405 9.27 -21.14 10.79
N PRO A 406 9.56 -19.84 10.76
CA PRO A 406 9.60 -19.02 11.98
C PRO A 406 8.26 -19.12 12.74
N ASP A 407 8.32 -18.91 14.05
CA ASP A 407 7.11 -18.84 14.88
C ASP A 407 6.22 -17.71 14.37
N PRO A 408 4.96 -17.96 13.97
CA PRO A 408 4.06 -16.94 13.46
C PRO A 408 3.74 -15.82 14.47
N SER A 409 4.01 -16.06 15.77
CA SER A 409 3.84 -15.06 16.83
C SER A 409 4.98 -14.03 16.90
N LEU A 410 6.11 -14.29 16.22
CA LEU A 410 7.26 -13.39 16.21
C LEU A 410 7.13 -12.39 15.07
N TYR A 411 7.21 -11.11 15.42
CA TYR A 411 7.23 -10.04 14.43
C TYR A 411 8.62 -9.92 13.78
N PRO A 412 8.74 -9.89 12.43
CA PRO A 412 10.02 -9.76 11.76
C PRO A 412 10.72 -8.45 12.14
N ARG A 413 11.94 -8.53 12.65
CA ARG A 413 12.76 -7.37 13.03
C ARG A 413 13.53 -6.73 11.86
N ALA A 414 13.41 -7.26 10.66
CA ALA A 414 13.96 -6.72 9.42
C ALA A 414 12.98 -6.94 8.26
N ALA A 415 13.04 -6.07 7.25
CA ALA A 415 12.41 -6.31 5.96
C ALA A 415 13.40 -7.12 5.10
N TYR A 416 13.02 -8.31 4.62
CA TYR A 416 13.89 -9.15 3.78
C TYR A 416 13.30 -9.34 2.38
N LEU A 417 14.03 -8.86 1.37
CA LEU A 417 13.74 -9.03 -0.05
C LEU A 417 14.73 -10.06 -0.63
N SER A 418 14.31 -11.32 -0.65
CA SER A 418 15.17 -12.40 -1.18
C SER A 418 15.34 -12.29 -2.70
N GLN A 419 16.39 -12.90 -3.25
CA GLN A 419 16.60 -12.96 -4.70
C GLN A 419 15.36 -13.47 -5.45
N LYS A 420 14.70 -14.53 -4.95
CA LYS A 420 13.48 -15.05 -5.54
C LYS A 420 12.36 -14.00 -5.59
N PHE A 421 12.18 -13.25 -4.52
CA PHE A 421 11.17 -12.18 -4.48
C PHE A 421 11.44 -11.11 -5.54
N VAL A 422 12.71 -10.67 -5.69
CA VAL A 422 13.11 -9.72 -6.72
C VAL A 422 12.91 -10.29 -8.14
N GLU A 423 13.26 -11.56 -8.39
CA GLU A 423 12.99 -12.24 -9.65
C GLU A 423 11.49 -12.34 -9.95
N GLU A 424 10.66 -12.64 -8.96
CA GLU A 424 9.20 -12.73 -9.07
C GLU A 424 8.56 -11.37 -9.41
N LEU A 425 9.07 -10.27 -8.85
CA LEU A 425 8.66 -8.93 -9.23
C LEU A 425 8.86 -8.67 -10.74
N CYS A 426 9.90 -9.24 -11.33
CA CYS A 426 10.20 -9.10 -12.75
C CYS A 426 9.45 -10.10 -13.62
N SER A 427 8.93 -11.21 -13.09
CA SER A 427 8.29 -12.28 -13.88
C SER A 427 6.84 -11.95 -14.28
N ALA A 428 6.38 -12.52 -15.41
CA ALA A 428 5.00 -12.34 -15.87
C ALA A 428 3.98 -13.10 -14.99
N ASP A 429 4.40 -14.17 -14.33
CA ASP A 429 3.55 -15.05 -13.52
C ASP A 429 3.50 -14.62 -12.03
N GLY A 430 4.53 -13.94 -11.52
CA GLY A 430 4.64 -13.50 -10.12
C GLY A 430 3.67 -12.38 -9.71
N LEU A 431 2.93 -11.81 -10.67
CA LEU A 431 1.94 -10.74 -10.41
C LEU A 431 0.62 -11.26 -9.81
N LYS A 432 0.40 -12.58 -9.78
CA LYS A 432 -0.97 -13.04 -9.52
C LYS A 432 -1.35 -13.10 -8.06
N ASP A 433 -0.44 -13.39 -7.14
CA ASP A 433 -0.84 -13.55 -5.74
C ASP A 433 0.14 -12.90 -4.73
N GLU A 434 1.46 -13.09 -4.82
CA GLU A 434 2.41 -12.66 -3.78
C GLU A 434 2.69 -11.14 -3.77
N LEU A 435 2.85 -10.54 -4.96
CA LEU A 435 3.03 -9.08 -5.06
C LEU A 435 1.79 -8.34 -4.59
N LEU A 436 0.62 -8.88 -4.91
CA LEU A 436 -0.64 -8.31 -4.50
C LEU A 436 -0.76 -8.28 -2.98
N VAL A 437 -0.44 -9.39 -2.35
CA VAL A 437 -0.41 -9.51 -0.88
C VAL A 437 0.56 -8.49 -0.28
N GLU A 438 1.72 -8.29 -0.91
CA GLU A 438 2.70 -7.33 -0.40
C GLU A 438 2.24 -5.87 -0.57
N ILE A 439 1.62 -5.53 -1.69
CA ILE A 439 1.01 -4.20 -1.89
C ILE A 439 -0.13 -3.99 -0.89
N GLN A 440 -0.98 -4.99 -0.70
CA GLN A 440 -2.06 -4.96 0.28
C GLN A 440 -1.53 -4.78 1.71
N ARG A 441 -0.45 -5.48 2.07
CA ARG A 441 0.23 -5.29 3.35
C ARG A 441 0.71 -3.85 3.55
N VAL A 442 1.36 -3.30 2.54
CA VAL A 442 1.86 -1.92 2.59
C VAL A 442 0.71 -0.91 2.69
N ILE A 443 -0.38 -1.13 1.96
CA ILE A 443 -1.57 -0.27 2.05
C ILE A 443 -2.17 -0.36 3.46
N PHE A 444 -2.29 -1.56 4.02
CA PHE A 444 -2.77 -1.77 5.37
C PHE A 444 -1.90 -1.07 6.42
N GLU A 445 -0.58 -1.19 6.29
CA GLU A 445 0.37 -0.51 7.18
C GLU A 445 0.34 1.03 7.04
N ALA A 446 -0.04 1.53 5.86
CA ALA A 446 -0.21 2.97 5.62
C ALA A 446 -1.41 3.58 6.36
N HIS A 447 -2.39 2.76 6.78
CA HIS A 447 -3.50 3.21 7.60
C HIS A 447 -3.09 3.29 9.08
N GLY A 448 -3.51 4.37 9.76
CA GLY A 448 -3.30 4.52 11.20
C GLY A 448 -4.03 3.43 12.00
N ALA A 449 -3.55 3.11 13.19
CA ALA A 449 -4.14 2.06 14.03
C ALA A 449 -5.65 2.23 14.29
N LEU A 450 -6.13 3.47 14.39
CA LEU A 450 -7.54 3.81 14.54
C LEU A 450 -8.36 3.61 13.24
N GLU A 451 -7.71 3.63 12.09
CA GLU A 451 -8.36 3.47 10.79
C GLU A 451 -8.44 2.00 10.35
N ARG A 452 -7.74 1.12 11.05
CA ARG A 452 -7.73 -0.33 10.75
C ARG A 452 -8.94 -1.07 11.28
N ASP A 453 -9.82 -0.43 12.03
CA ASP A 453 -11.06 -1.00 12.57
C ASP A 453 -10.84 -2.31 13.37
N GLY A 454 -9.63 -2.51 13.93
CA GLY A 454 -9.22 -3.73 14.64
C GLY A 454 -8.77 -4.88 13.72
N ALA A 455 -8.74 -4.68 12.41
CA ALA A 455 -8.25 -5.67 11.44
C ALA A 455 -6.76 -5.97 11.61
N THR A 456 -6.36 -7.18 11.28
CA THR A 456 -4.97 -7.66 11.33
C THR A 456 -4.27 -7.59 9.99
N ASP A 457 -5.02 -7.53 8.88
CA ASP A 457 -4.51 -7.43 7.52
C ASP A 457 -5.46 -6.67 6.59
N PHE A 458 -5.05 -6.51 5.32
CA PHE A 458 -5.83 -5.80 4.31
C PHE A 458 -7.13 -6.50 3.93
N GLU A 459 -7.14 -7.82 3.88
CA GLU A 459 -8.35 -8.57 3.50
C GLU A 459 -9.42 -8.42 4.57
N GLU A 460 -9.01 -8.47 5.84
CA GLU A 460 -9.92 -8.31 6.97
C GLU A 460 -10.51 -6.88 7.03
N ILE A 461 -9.71 -5.82 6.83
CA ILE A 461 -10.25 -4.45 6.79
C ILE A 461 -11.17 -4.24 5.58
N LEU A 462 -10.85 -4.83 4.43
CA LEU A 462 -11.71 -4.79 3.25
C LEU A 462 -13.02 -5.51 3.51
N GLU A 463 -12.97 -6.72 4.11
CA GLU A 463 -14.15 -7.49 4.46
C GLU A 463 -15.03 -6.73 5.46
N LEU A 464 -14.47 -6.20 6.54
CA LEU A 464 -15.21 -5.41 7.54
C LEU A 464 -15.92 -4.21 6.91
N ARG A 465 -15.25 -3.48 6.03
CA ARG A 465 -15.82 -2.29 5.38
C ARG A 465 -16.80 -2.61 4.26
N THR A 466 -16.69 -3.77 3.62
CA THR A 466 -17.60 -4.18 2.53
C THR A 466 -18.70 -5.15 2.96
N ALA A 467 -18.63 -5.72 4.16
CA ALA A 467 -19.58 -6.74 4.64
C ALA A 467 -21.05 -6.31 4.47
N VAL A 468 -21.41 -5.11 4.93
CA VAL A 468 -22.78 -4.59 4.83
C VAL A 468 -23.22 -4.45 3.36
N LEU A 469 -22.33 -4.04 2.47
CA LEU A 469 -22.63 -3.89 1.03
C LEU A 469 -22.83 -5.25 0.35
N ARG A 470 -22.02 -6.23 0.70
CA ARG A 470 -22.12 -7.62 0.21
C ARG A 470 -23.40 -8.30 0.71
N ASP A 471 -23.74 -8.12 2.00
CA ASP A 471 -24.98 -8.64 2.57
C ASP A 471 -26.21 -7.98 1.94
N ASN A 472 -26.18 -6.68 1.68
CA ASN A 472 -27.26 -5.99 0.97
C ASN A 472 -27.41 -6.53 -0.45
N ARG A 473 -26.29 -6.69 -1.17
CA ARG A 473 -26.27 -7.28 -2.51
C ARG A 473 -26.86 -8.68 -2.52
N ALA A 474 -26.46 -9.57 -1.61
CA ALA A 474 -26.98 -10.93 -1.52
C ALA A 474 -28.50 -10.94 -1.24
N ARG A 475 -28.98 -10.10 -0.32
CA ARG A 475 -30.40 -9.96 -0.02
C ARG A 475 -31.22 -9.46 -1.21
N ASP A 476 -30.71 -8.49 -1.97
CA ASP A 476 -31.39 -7.98 -3.15
C ASP A 476 -31.36 -9.00 -4.31
N GLU A 477 -30.30 -9.80 -4.45
CA GLU A 477 -30.24 -10.92 -5.41
C GLU A 477 -31.30 -11.99 -5.09
N ASP A 478 -31.45 -12.36 -3.80
CA ASP A 478 -32.50 -13.28 -3.34
C ASP A 478 -33.90 -12.67 -3.53
N ALA A 479 -34.09 -11.40 -3.26
CA ALA A 479 -35.35 -10.69 -3.49
C ALA A 479 -35.73 -10.70 -4.98
N ILE A 480 -34.78 -10.49 -5.90
CA ILE A 480 -35.02 -10.58 -7.34
C ILE A 480 -35.51 -11.97 -7.76
N ALA A 481 -34.91 -13.01 -7.17
CA ALA A 481 -35.33 -14.39 -7.44
C ALA A 481 -36.79 -14.63 -6.98
N GLY A 482 -37.14 -14.18 -5.77
CA GLY A 482 -38.51 -14.26 -5.24
C GLY A 482 -39.51 -13.46 -6.05
N LEU A 483 -39.17 -12.20 -6.38
CA LEU A 483 -40.02 -11.33 -7.22
C LEU A 483 -40.23 -11.92 -8.61
N SER A 484 -39.22 -12.51 -9.21
CA SER A 484 -39.30 -13.16 -10.53
C SER A 484 -40.23 -14.38 -10.52
N ASP A 485 -40.26 -15.16 -9.44
CA ASP A 485 -41.21 -16.26 -9.26
C ASP A 485 -42.66 -15.75 -9.13
N GLN A 486 -42.88 -14.70 -8.33
CA GLN A 486 -44.20 -14.08 -8.17
C GLN A 486 -44.70 -13.49 -9.48
N ILE A 487 -43.83 -12.81 -10.26
CA ILE A 487 -44.18 -12.31 -11.60
C ILE A 487 -44.59 -13.46 -12.51
N GLY A 488 -43.91 -14.60 -12.42
CA GLY A 488 -44.26 -15.81 -13.15
C GLY A 488 -45.70 -16.28 -12.83
N ILE A 489 -46.03 -16.35 -11.54
CA ILE A 489 -47.36 -16.75 -11.05
C ILE A 489 -48.47 -15.79 -11.57
N GLU A 490 -48.24 -14.48 -11.47
CA GLU A 490 -49.21 -13.50 -11.95
C GLU A 490 -49.41 -13.54 -13.48
N ARG A 491 -48.36 -13.80 -14.27
CA ARG A 491 -48.44 -14.03 -15.72
C ARG A 491 -49.19 -15.31 -16.07
N GLU A 492 -49.04 -16.35 -15.27
CA GLU A 492 -49.80 -17.58 -15.45
C GLU A 492 -51.29 -17.36 -15.24
N LYS A 493 -51.69 -16.58 -14.21
CA LYS A 493 -53.08 -16.15 -13.98
C LYS A 493 -53.62 -15.37 -15.20
N GLN A 494 -52.85 -14.46 -15.78
CA GLN A 494 -53.25 -13.74 -16.99
C GLN A 494 -53.58 -14.68 -18.17
N SER A 495 -52.78 -15.74 -18.32
CA SER A 495 -53.01 -16.70 -19.40
C SER A 495 -54.34 -17.49 -19.27
N GLN A 496 -54.89 -17.56 -18.03
CA GLN A 496 -56.14 -18.30 -17.76
C GLN A 496 -57.40 -17.48 -18.07
N ILE A 497 -57.32 -16.14 -18.22
CA ILE A 497 -58.46 -15.22 -18.39
C ILE A 497 -59.36 -15.65 -19.53
N ALA A 498 -58.84 -15.95 -20.71
CA ALA A 498 -59.61 -16.33 -21.88
C ALA A 498 -60.35 -17.67 -21.64
N GLY A 499 -59.69 -18.65 -21.04
CA GLY A 499 -60.28 -19.94 -20.68
C GLY A 499 -61.40 -19.80 -19.63
N LEU A 500 -61.16 -18.96 -18.60
CA LEU A 500 -62.17 -18.69 -17.57
C LEU A 500 -63.40 -17.98 -18.15
N LYS A 501 -63.24 -16.99 -19.00
CA LYS A 501 -64.34 -16.30 -19.69
C LYS A 501 -65.17 -17.27 -20.52
N LEU A 502 -64.52 -18.20 -21.23
CA LEU A 502 -65.24 -19.23 -21.98
C LEU A 502 -65.99 -20.19 -21.04
N GLN A 503 -65.37 -20.64 -19.96
CA GLN A 503 -66.02 -21.51 -18.96
C GLN A 503 -67.25 -20.79 -18.31
N ILE A 504 -67.13 -19.51 -17.99
CA ILE A 504 -68.22 -18.72 -17.42
C ILE A 504 -69.40 -18.65 -18.44
N THR A 505 -69.14 -18.32 -19.68
CA THR A 505 -70.14 -18.30 -20.75
C THR A 505 -70.84 -19.65 -20.90
N GLN A 506 -70.08 -20.74 -20.90
CA GLN A 506 -70.65 -22.09 -20.95
C GLN A 506 -71.51 -22.41 -19.75
N LYS A 507 -71.10 -22.05 -18.54
CA LYS A 507 -71.86 -22.24 -17.32
C LYS A 507 -73.18 -21.37 -17.30
N GLU A 508 -73.07 -20.14 -17.73
CA GLU A 508 -74.26 -19.24 -17.86
C GLU A 508 -75.29 -19.85 -18.83
N ALA A 509 -74.84 -20.36 -19.98
CA ALA A 509 -75.67 -21.03 -20.94
C ALA A 509 -76.33 -22.30 -20.36
N LEU A 510 -75.59 -23.07 -19.62
CA LEU A 510 -76.13 -24.27 -18.94
C LEU A 510 -77.15 -23.95 -17.90
N ILE A 511 -76.93 -22.93 -17.05
CA ILE A 511 -77.86 -22.41 -16.07
C ILE A 511 -79.12 -21.91 -16.77
N ALA A 512 -78.98 -21.15 -17.87
CA ALA A 512 -80.15 -20.68 -18.66
C ALA A 512 -81.02 -21.87 -19.19
N GLY A 513 -80.33 -22.98 -19.59
CA GLY A 513 -80.98 -24.20 -20.00
C GLY A 513 -81.79 -24.85 -18.86
N TYR A 514 -81.20 -24.98 -17.68
CA TYR A 514 -81.91 -25.47 -16.48
C TYR A 514 -83.05 -24.60 -16.01
N VAL A 515 -82.89 -23.27 -16.07
CA VAL A 515 -83.94 -22.31 -15.78
C VAL A 515 -85.17 -22.48 -16.75
N LYS A 516 -84.89 -22.62 -18.06
CA LYS A 516 -85.94 -22.91 -19.06
C LYS A 516 -86.68 -24.22 -18.72
N SER A 517 -85.89 -25.27 -18.33
CA SER A 517 -86.49 -26.57 -17.97
C SER A 517 -87.30 -26.46 -16.72
N ARG A 518 -86.85 -25.70 -15.75
CA ARG A 518 -87.61 -25.43 -14.52
C ARG A 518 -88.94 -24.71 -14.83
N ASP A 519 -88.87 -23.63 -15.63
CA ASP A 519 -90.01 -22.79 -15.99
C ASP A 519 -91.05 -23.57 -16.86
N ALA A 520 -90.56 -24.50 -17.69
CA ALA A 520 -91.50 -25.42 -18.42
C ALA A 520 -92.18 -26.43 -17.54
N LEU A 521 -91.55 -26.94 -16.45
CA LEU A 521 -92.16 -27.78 -15.45
C LEU A 521 -93.26 -27.04 -14.60
N VAL A 522 -93.11 -25.73 -14.46
CA VAL A 522 -93.95 -24.84 -13.65
C VAL A 522 -95.19 -24.39 -14.41
N SER A 523 -95.20 -24.35 -15.75
CA SER A 523 -96.32 -23.83 -16.60
C SER A 523 -97.60 -24.65 -16.64
N THR A 524 -97.64 -25.79 -15.95
CA THR A 524 -98.75 -26.73 -15.96
C THR A 524 -99.71 -26.63 -14.72
N GLY A 525 -99.57 -25.61 -13.82
CA GLY A 525 -100.31 -25.47 -12.57
C GLY A 525 -100.93 -24.09 -12.34
N ASN A 526 -101.63 -23.89 -11.17
CA ASN A 526 -102.40 -22.64 -10.78
C ASN A 526 -101.36 -21.46 -10.77
N THR A 527 -101.59 -20.44 -11.58
CA THR A 527 -100.70 -19.35 -11.98
C THR A 527 -100.17 -18.52 -10.78
N GLU A 528 -101.05 -18.22 -9.77
CA GLU A 528 -100.64 -17.38 -8.61
C GLU A 528 -99.71 -18.14 -7.64
N ARG A 529 -99.99 -19.42 -7.35
CA ARG A 529 -99.17 -20.20 -6.45
C ARG A 529 -97.82 -20.54 -7.07
N VAL A 530 -97.79 -20.78 -8.35
CA VAL A 530 -96.61 -21.02 -9.14
C VAL A 530 -95.74 -19.80 -9.21
N GLN A 531 -96.27 -18.63 -9.40
CA GLN A 531 -95.49 -17.36 -9.35
C GLN A 531 -94.88 -17.16 -7.94
N ARG A 532 -95.68 -17.42 -6.89
CA ARG A 532 -95.15 -17.29 -5.51
C ARG A 532 -94.06 -18.30 -5.20
N LEU A 533 -94.18 -19.52 -5.72
CA LEU A 533 -93.07 -20.53 -5.63
C LEU A 533 -91.80 -20.05 -6.28
N LYS A 534 -91.95 -19.41 -7.46
CA LYS A 534 -90.77 -18.86 -8.18
C LYS A 534 -90.14 -17.71 -7.37
N ASP A 535 -90.91 -16.77 -6.91
CA ASP A 535 -90.40 -15.60 -6.16
C ASP A 535 -89.82 -16.01 -4.84
N LEU A 536 -90.30 -17.00 -4.13
CA LEU A 536 -89.74 -17.61 -2.92
C LEU A 536 -88.40 -18.31 -3.23
N THR A 537 -88.29 -19.04 -4.38
CA THR A 537 -87.12 -19.73 -4.80
C THR A 537 -86.00 -18.74 -5.15
N ASP A 538 -86.38 -17.70 -5.93
CA ASP A 538 -85.36 -16.67 -6.33
C ASP A 538 -84.86 -15.88 -5.10
N ALA A 539 -85.75 -15.64 -4.14
CA ALA A 539 -85.37 -15.00 -2.86
C ALA A 539 -84.51 -15.91 -1.99
N ALA A 540 -84.82 -17.22 -1.88
CA ALA A 540 -83.97 -18.16 -1.15
C ALA A 540 -82.56 -18.28 -1.75
N ASP A 541 -82.44 -18.27 -3.08
CA ASP A 541 -81.18 -18.28 -3.76
C ASP A 541 -80.37 -16.98 -3.55
N TYR A 542 -81.07 -15.86 -3.51
CA TYR A 542 -80.45 -14.57 -3.14
C TYR A 542 -79.87 -14.63 -1.69
N VAL A 543 -80.70 -15.10 -0.74
CA VAL A 543 -80.30 -15.17 0.65
C VAL A 543 -79.18 -16.19 0.87
N ARG A 544 -79.16 -17.35 0.19
CA ARG A 544 -78.04 -18.30 0.19
C ARG A 544 -76.77 -17.65 -0.33
N THR A 545 -76.87 -16.76 -1.30
CA THR A 545 -75.73 -15.99 -1.82
C THR A 545 -75.21 -15.00 -0.77
N GLN A 546 -76.08 -14.31 -0.04
CA GLN A 546 -75.66 -13.41 1.05
C GLN A 546 -74.96 -14.21 2.20
N ILE A 547 -75.52 -15.34 2.60
CA ILE A 547 -74.88 -16.24 3.61
C ILE A 547 -73.51 -16.68 3.16
N ARG A 548 -73.36 -17.06 1.90
CA ARG A 548 -72.05 -17.46 1.34
C ARG A 548 -71.02 -16.34 1.37
N LEU A 549 -71.40 -15.10 0.98
CA LEU A 549 -70.52 -13.95 1.04
C LEU A 549 -70.02 -13.66 2.46
N TRP A 550 -70.92 -13.68 3.45
CA TRP A 550 -70.56 -13.47 4.84
C TRP A 550 -69.68 -14.60 5.41
N ASN A 551 -69.89 -15.85 5.00
CA ASN A 551 -69.07 -16.98 5.36
C ASN A 551 -67.65 -16.85 4.69
N GLN A 552 -67.60 -16.39 3.47
CA GLN A 552 -66.35 -16.16 2.75
C GLN A 552 -65.50 -15.03 3.41
N GLU A 553 -66.19 -13.91 3.81
CA GLU A 553 -65.56 -12.87 4.61
C GLU A 553 -65.05 -13.40 5.94
N ALA A 554 -65.82 -14.18 6.67
CA ALA A 554 -65.39 -14.80 7.92
C ALA A 554 -64.20 -15.75 7.73
N GLN A 555 -64.16 -16.50 6.63
CA GLN A 555 -63.01 -17.39 6.33
C GLN A 555 -61.75 -16.56 6.00
N THR A 556 -61.83 -15.49 5.24
CA THR A 556 -60.73 -14.60 4.93
C THR A 556 -60.18 -13.94 6.19
N LEU A 557 -61.09 -13.45 7.08
CA LEU A 557 -60.67 -12.88 8.35
C LEU A 557 -60.00 -13.90 9.28
N ARG A 558 -60.40 -15.16 9.30
CA ARG A 558 -59.71 -16.25 10.04
C ARG A 558 -58.35 -16.53 9.44
N SER A 559 -58.24 -16.54 8.13
CA SER A 559 -56.92 -16.70 7.45
C SER A 559 -56.01 -15.56 7.83
N LEU A 560 -56.49 -14.31 7.86
CA LEU A 560 -55.75 -13.16 8.32
C LEU A 560 -55.32 -13.24 9.79
N GLN A 561 -56.22 -13.74 10.64
CA GLN A 561 -55.96 -13.98 12.06
C GLN A 561 -54.84 -15.04 12.27
N ASN A 562 -54.81 -16.08 11.46
CA ASN A 562 -53.79 -17.10 11.47
C ASN A 562 -52.44 -16.51 10.99
N ASP A 563 -52.43 -15.64 9.95
CA ASP A 563 -51.25 -14.97 9.46
C ASP A 563 -50.65 -14.02 10.51
N VAL A 564 -51.52 -13.26 11.22
CA VAL A 564 -51.13 -12.40 12.34
C VAL A 564 -50.51 -13.24 13.49
N SER A 565 -51.11 -14.36 13.80
CA SER A 565 -50.61 -15.30 14.83
C SER A 565 -49.25 -15.90 14.45
N ASP A 566 -49.08 -16.32 13.19
CA ASP A 566 -47.85 -16.84 12.66
C ASP A 566 -46.74 -15.74 12.63
N PHE A 567 -47.10 -14.54 12.24
CA PHE A 567 -46.15 -13.43 12.29
C PHE A 567 -45.61 -13.20 13.70
N ARG A 568 -46.51 -13.17 14.72
CA ARG A 568 -46.13 -12.94 16.12
C ARG A 568 -45.34 -14.10 16.71
N SER A 569 -45.74 -15.35 16.41
CA SER A 569 -45.14 -16.54 17.02
C SER A 569 -43.86 -17.00 16.35
N ASN A 570 -43.75 -16.81 15.04
CA ASN A 570 -42.65 -17.36 14.23
C ASN A 570 -41.85 -16.26 13.50
N ARG A 571 -42.49 -15.48 12.62
CA ARG A 571 -41.75 -14.59 11.71
C ARG A 571 -41.03 -13.45 12.42
N ALA A 572 -41.70 -12.74 13.34
CA ALA A 572 -41.10 -11.63 14.07
C ALA A 572 -39.95 -12.07 15.01
N PRO A 573 -40.09 -13.15 15.80
CA PRO A 573 -38.98 -13.69 16.58
C PRO A 573 -37.83 -14.25 15.73
N MET A 574 -38.12 -14.83 14.56
CA MET A 574 -37.06 -15.25 13.63
C MET A 574 -36.28 -14.05 13.04
N ALA A 575 -37.00 -13.01 12.64
CA ALA A 575 -36.38 -11.78 12.13
C ALA A 575 -35.47 -11.11 13.19
N LEU A 576 -35.91 -11.06 14.44
CA LEU A 576 -35.12 -10.53 15.55
C LEU A 576 -33.88 -11.40 15.83
N ARG A 577 -34.01 -12.75 15.80
CA ARG A 577 -32.86 -13.65 15.96
C ARG A 577 -31.85 -13.50 14.84
N ALA A 578 -32.34 -13.42 13.60
CA ALA A 578 -31.49 -13.18 12.44
C ALA A 578 -30.73 -11.84 12.54
N ALA A 579 -31.43 -10.78 12.97
CA ALA A 579 -30.79 -9.49 13.20
C ALA A 579 -29.73 -9.54 14.32
N LYS A 580 -30.01 -10.19 15.44
CA LYS A 580 -29.05 -10.41 16.53
C LYS A 580 -27.80 -11.18 16.05
N GLN A 581 -28.00 -12.17 15.21
CA GLN A 581 -26.90 -12.98 14.66
C GLN A 581 -26.06 -12.17 13.64
N ALA A 582 -26.71 -11.43 12.75
CA ALA A 582 -26.03 -10.63 11.73
C ALA A 582 -25.29 -9.43 12.31
N PHE A 583 -25.81 -8.83 13.36
CA PHE A 583 -25.28 -7.58 13.94
C PHE A 583 -24.83 -7.74 15.39
N GLY A 584 -24.35 -8.93 15.77
CA GLY A 584 -23.83 -9.20 17.14
C GLY A 584 -22.66 -8.29 17.54
N GLY A 585 -21.87 -7.84 16.61
CA GLY A 585 -20.80 -6.84 16.83
C GLY A 585 -21.27 -5.45 17.24
N ALA A 586 -22.58 -5.16 17.20
CA ALA A 586 -23.12 -3.91 17.71
C ALA A 586 -23.16 -3.84 19.25
N HIS A 587 -22.89 -4.95 19.95
CA HIS A 587 -22.83 -5.06 21.42
C HIS A 587 -24.08 -4.52 22.14
N LEU A 588 -25.25 -4.56 21.48
CA LEU A 588 -26.51 -4.17 22.12
C LEU A 588 -26.89 -5.24 23.17
N ASP A 589 -27.37 -4.78 24.33
CA ASP A 589 -27.90 -5.67 25.36
C ASP A 589 -29.30 -6.20 24.99
N ASP A 590 -29.78 -7.22 25.71
CA ASP A 590 -31.09 -7.83 25.43
C ASP A 590 -32.24 -6.85 25.56
N LYS A 591 -32.10 -5.81 26.38
CA LYS A 591 -33.11 -4.78 26.58
C LYS A 591 -33.14 -3.77 25.42
N GLU A 592 -31.98 -3.45 24.90
CA GLU A 592 -31.85 -2.59 23.71
C GLU A 592 -32.41 -3.31 22.46
N TRP A 593 -32.12 -4.62 22.31
CA TRP A 593 -32.71 -5.44 21.26
C TRP A 593 -34.25 -5.54 21.32
N GLU A 594 -34.86 -5.30 22.47
CA GLU A 594 -36.34 -5.24 22.58
C GLU A 594 -36.97 -4.17 21.68
N ALA A 595 -36.27 -3.06 21.46
CA ALA A 595 -36.73 -1.98 20.59
C ALA A 595 -36.82 -2.40 19.10
N PHE A 596 -36.10 -3.44 18.70
CA PHE A 596 -36.09 -3.97 17.34
C PHE A 596 -37.14 -5.05 17.11
N LYS A 597 -37.95 -5.38 18.10
CA LYS A 597 -39.10 -6.30 17.93
C LYS A 597 -40.11 -5.72 16.95
N GLN A 598 -40.41 -6.52 15.93
CA GLN A 598 -41.46 -6.16 14.98
C GLN A 598 -42.82 -6.54 15.58
N ALA A 599 -43.76 -5.62 15.55
CA ALA A 599 -45.12 -5.83 16.04
C ALA A 599 -46.13 -5.00 15.23
N TYR A 600 -47.36 -5.48 15.18
CA TYR A 600 -48.44 -4.67 14.64
C TYR A 600 -48.75 -3.49 15.58
N VAL A 601 -48.98 -2.32 15.01
CA VAL A 601 -49.35 -1.10 15.75
C VAL A 601 -50.86 -1.01 15.83
N GLY A 602 -51.43 -0.93 17.02
CA GLY A 602 -52.86 -0.84 17.25
C GLY A 602 -53.51 -2.16 17.67
N ASP A 603 -54.84 -2.10 17.95
CA ASP A 603 -55.66 -3.26 18.39
C ASP A 603 -56.13 -4.07 17.15
N VAL A 604 -55.19 -4.89 16.61
CA VAL A 604 -55.52 -5.78 15.47
C VAL A 604 -56.46 -6.90 15.89
N ASP A 605 -56.27 -7.44 17.13
CA ASP A 605 -57.12 -8.54 17.62
C ASP A 605 -58.56 -8.10 17.85
N GLY A 606 -58.75 -6.93 18.47
CA GLY A 606 -60.09 -6.36 18.65
C GLY A 606 -60.78 -6.12 17.32
N THR A 607 -60.07 -5.56 16.34
CA THR A 607 -60.58 -5.31 14.97
C THR A 607 -61.01 -6.60 14.27
N LEU A 608 -60.19 -7.67 14.35
CA LEU A 608 -60.52 -8.96 13.74
C LEU A 608 -61.66 -9.64 14.45
N LEU A 609 -61.70 -9.60 15.77
CA LEU A 609 -62.79 -10.20 16.58
C LEU A 609 -64.13 -9.49 16.29
N GLU A 610 -64.16 -8.16 16.26
CA GLU A 610 -65.35 -7.38 15.95
C GLU A 610 -65.90 -7.72 14.55
N ARG A 611 -65.02 -7.78 13.55
CA ARG A 611 -65.44 -8.12 12.19
C ARG A 611 -65.90 -9.55 12.04
N LEU A 612 -65.23 -10.51 12.71
CA LEU A 612 -65.63 -11.92 12.75
C LEU A 612 -66.98 -12.06 13.41
N ALA A 613 -67.19 -11.37 14.54
CA ALA A 613 -68.47 -11.34 15.25
C ALA A 613 -69.61 -10.78 14.37
N LYS A 614 -69.37 -9.69 13.66
CA LYS A 614 -70.25 -9.09 12.69
C LYS A 614 -70.65 -10.06 11.57
N ALA A 615 -69.67 -10.70 10.95
CA ALA A 615 -69.91 -11.68 9.90
C ALA A 615 -70.74 -12.87 10.41
N ALA A 616 -70.40 -13.40 11.58
CA ALA A 616 -71.16 -14.48 12.20
C ALA A 616 -72.60 -14.07 12.54
N GLN A 617 -72.82 -12.86 13.04
CA GLN A 617 -74.09 -12.31 13.30
C GLN A 617 -74.98 -12.16 12.03
N GLN A 618 -74.36 -11.69 10.97
CA GLN A 618 -75.06 -11.54 9.66
C GLN A 618 -75.47 -12.95 9.12
N VAL A 619 -74.56 -13.93 9.16
CA VAL A 619 -74.88 -15.32 8.78
C VAL A 619 -76.05 -15.82 9.59
N LYS A 620 -76.10 -15.57 10.92
CA LYS A 620 -77.16 -16.01 11.80
C LYS A 620 -78.50 -15.30 11.45
N ILE A 621 -78.47 -13.98 11.14
CA ILE A 621 -79.66 -13.20 10.72
C ILE A 621 -80.18 -13.77 9.43
N TRP A 622 -79.33 -13.95 8.41
CA TRP A 622 -79.73 -14.47 7.12
C TRP A 622 -80.18 -15.92 7.13
N THR A 623 -79.62 -16.74 7.95
CA THR A 623 -80.01 -18.17 8.11
C THR A 623 -81.35 -18.30 8.78
N GLY A 624 -81.56 -17.52 9.87
CA GLY A 624 -82.73 -17.62 10.72
C GLY A 624 -82.85 -18.90 11.53
N GLN A 625 -83.92 -19.09 12.28
CA GLN A 625 -84.15 -20.36 12.98
C GLN A 625 -85.09 -21.25 12.14
N PRO A 626 -84.82 -22.57 12.15
CA PRO A 626 -85.79 -23.50 11.55
C PRO A 626 -87.19 -23.31 12.15
N GLN A 627 -88.15 -23.15 11.31
CA GLN A 627 -89.58 -23.01 11.76
C GLN A 627 -90.15 -24.37 12.01
N ALA A 628 -90.92 -24.50 13.14
CA ALA A 628 -91.73 -25.67 13.39
C ALA A 628 -92.90 -25.73 12.37
N ARG A 629 -93.23 -27.01 11.97
CA ARG A 629 -94.43 -27.22 11.07
C ARG A 629 -95.65 -26.68 11.70
N LYS A 630 -96.47 -25.93 10.94
CA LYS A 630 -97.80 -25.59 11.34
C LYS A 630 -98.79 -26.76 11.15
N ALA A 631 -99.81 -26.86 11.99
CA ALA A 631 -100.81 -27.93 11.95
C ALA A 631 -101.74 -27.86 10.72
N SER A 632 -101.92 -26.71 10.06
CA SER A 632 -102.74 -26.49 8.89
C SER A 632 -101.90 -25.93 7.72
N ASP A 633 -102.12 -26.47 6.51
CA ASP A 633 -101.45 -25.96 5.27
C ASP A 633 -102.18 -24.60 4.77
N ASP A 634 -103.34 -24.14 5.36
CA ASP A 634 -103.93 -22.91 4.97
C ASP A 634 -103.30 -21.67 5.64
N GLU A 635 -102.39 -21.85 6.64
CA GLU A 635 -101.81 -20.71 7.34
C GLU A 635 -100.38 -20.46 6.86
N ALA A 636 -100.18 -19.29 6.12
CA ALA A 636 -98.89 -18.92 5.52
C ALA A 636 -97.84 -18.58 6.60
N PHE A 637 -96.51 -18.99 6.33
CA PHE A 637 -95.37 -18.58 7.17
C PHE A 637 -95.01 -17.12 6.86
N LEU A 638 -95.26 -16.69 5.60
CA LEU A 638 -94.96 -15.35 5.11
C LEU A 638 -96.20 -14.74 4.46
N PRO A 639 -96.63 -13.51 4.82
CA PRO A 639 -97.70 -12.80 4.15
C PRO A 639 -97.37 -12.55 2.66
N ALA A 640 -98.48 -12.31 1.88
CA ALA A 640 -98.33 -12.17 0.42
C ALA A 640 -97.54 -10.96 0.02
N ASP A 641 -97.50 -9.91 0.83
CA ASP A 641 -96.77 -8.64 0.64
C ASP A 641 -95.41 -8.59 1.32
N ALA A 642 -94.92 -9.73 1.87
CA ALA A 642 -93.58 -9.81 2.52
C ALA A 642 -92.45 -9.48 1.54
N GLU A 643 -91.47 -8.70 2.00
CA GLU A 643 -90.23 -8.44 1.26
C GLU A 643 -89.31 -9.66 1.31
N LEU A 644 -89.49 -10.58 0.39
CA LEU A 644 -88.85 -11.90 0.37
C LEU A 644 -87.35 -11.85 0.44
N LYS A 645 -86.68 -10.89 -0.22
CA LYS A 645 -85.25 -10.76 -0.24
C LYS A 645 -84.58 -10.24 1.05
N GLN A 646 -85.46 -9.79 2.01
CA GLN A 646 -84.98 -9.38 3.35
C GLN A 646 -85.33 -10.41 4.42
N THR A 647 -85.94 -11.53 4.02
CA THR A 647 -86.43 -12.56 4.89
C THR A 647 -85.40 -13.65 5.11
N SER A 648 -85.32 -14.27 6.33
CA SER A 648 -84.35 -15.29 6.59
C SER A 648 -84.62 -16.58 5.83
N LEU A 649 -83.50 -17.34 5.51
CA LEU A 649 -83.54 -18.57 4.73
C LEU A 649 -84.56 -19.59 5.35
N GLY A 650 -84.58 -19.73 6.68
CA GLY A 650 -85.39 -20.68 7.38
C GLY A 650 -86.97 -20.41 7.19
N LEU A 651 -87.32 -19.14 7.16
CA LEU A 651 -88.69 -18.77 6.86
C LEU A 651 -89.12 -18.94 5.37
N LEU A 652 -88.14 -18.61 4.45
CA LEU A 652 -88.32 -18.80 3.02
C LEU A 652 -88.46 -20.30 2.67
N GLU A 653 -87.62 -21.15 3.27
CA GLU A 653 -87.73 -22.61 3.07
C GLU A 653 -88.95 -23.24 3.65
N ALA A 654 -89.42 -22.76 4.81
CA ALA A 654 -90.67 -23.24 5.41
C ALA A 654 -91.83 -22.88 4.53
N GLU A 655 -91.90 -21.64 4.04
CA GLU A 655 -93.04 -21.21 3.16
C GLU A 655 -92.90 -21.87 1.77
N LEU A 656 -91.76 -22.10 1.26
CA LEU A 656 -91.54 -22.79 0.02
C LEU A 656 -92.01 -24.24 0.09
N GLU A 657 -91.72 -24.96 1.19
CA GLU A 657 -92.16 -26.31 1.44
C GLU A 657 -93.72 -26.34 1.54
N ARG A 658 -94.34 -25.37 2.20
CA ARG A 658 -95.84 -25.23 2.29
C ARG A 658 -96.47 -25.01 0.91
N ILE A 659 -95.96 -24.07 0.08
CA ILE A 659 -96.51 -23.77 -1.24
C ILE A 659 -96.27 -24.98 -2.19
N GLN A 660 -95.15 -25.69 -2.07
CA GLN A 660 -94.92 -26.92 -2.82
C GLN A 660 -95.99 -27.99 -2.51
N ARG A 661 -96.41 -28.17 -1.24
CA ARG A 661 -97.46 -29.12 -0.86
C ARG A 661 -98.79 -28.69 -1.42
N LEU A 662 -99.13 -27.37 -1.47
CA LEU A 662 -100.45 -26.86 -1.97
C LEU A 662 -100.61 -26.87 -3.48
N ILE A 663 -99.55 -26.99 -4.25
CA ILE A 663 -99.60 -27.03 -5.74
C ILE A 663 -99.98 -28.41 -6.27
N ASN A 664 -100.34 -29.40 -5.51
CA ASN A 664 -100.73 -30.75 -5.97
C ASN A 664 -100.04 -31.26 -7.23
N VAL A 665 -98.81 -31.15 -7.30
CA VAL A 665 -97.97 -31.51 -8.43
C VAL A 665 -97.65 -33.02 -8.28
N ASP A 666 -97.80 -33.76 -9.34
CA ASP A 666 -97.35 -35.17 -9.45
C ASP A 666 -96.06 -35.35 -8.81
N THR A 667 -95.90 -36.34 -7.95
CA THR A 667 -94.66 -36.57 -7.16
C THR A 667 -93.42 -36.64 -8.03
N ASP A 668 -93.52 -37.08 -9.28
CA ASP A 668 -92.46 -37.15 -10.23
C ASP A 668 -91.98 -35.73 -10.75
N THR A 669 -93.05 -34.84 -11.03
CA THR A 669 -92.76 -33.47 -11.42
C THR A 669 -92.15 -32.64 -10.29
N ALA A 670 -92.58 -32.87 -9.04
CA ALA A 670 -91.98 -32.25 -7.85
C ALA A 670 -90.54 -32.68 -7.63
N ASN A 671 -90.24 -33.96 -7.84
CA ASN A 671 -88.93 -34.50 -7.70
C ASN A 671 -87.96 -33.95 -8.84
N ARG A 672 -88.46 -33.86 -10.07
CA ARG A 672 -87.74 -33.24 -11.19
C ARG A 672 -87.50 -31.73 -10.94
N LEU A 673 -88.49 -31.02 -10.46
CA LEU A 673 -88.38 -29.61 -10.09
C LEU A 673 -87.31 -29.36 -9.01
N ARG A 674 -87.39 -30.21 -7.94
CA ARG A 674 -86.35 -30.14 -6.91
C ARG A 674 -84.97 -30.47 -7.41
N ALA A 675 -84.86 -31.53 -8.26
CA ALA A 675 -83.54 -31.91 -8.83
C ALA A 675 -83.01 -30.81 -9.76
N VAL A 676 -83.83 -30.18 -10.60
CA VAL A 676 -83.39 -29.07 -11.47
C VAL A 676 -83.07 -27.81 -10.67
N THR A 677 -83.80 -27.44 -9.65
CA THR A 677 -83.50 -26.35 -8.74
C THR A 677 -82.20 -26.61 -7.96
N GLY A 678 -81.98 -27.83 -7.50
CA GLY A 678 -80.73 -28.22 -6.89
C GLY A 678 -79.51 -28.02 -7.85
N LYS A 679 -79.62 -28.47 -9.11
CA LYS A 679 -78.58 -28.27 -10.12
C LYS A 679 -78.36 -26.77 -10.43
N ILE A 680 -79.39 -25.94 -10.48
CA ILE A 680 -79.21 -24.47 -10.68
C ILE A 680 -78.40 -23.89 -9.52
N GLY A 681 -78.69 -24.31 -8.30
CA GLY A 681 -77.94 -23.89 -7.11
C GLY A 681 -76.47 -24.31 -7.14
N GLU A 682 -76.18 -25.56 -7.51
CA GLU A 682 -74.78 -26.10 -7.64
C GLU A 682 -74.03 -25.36 -8.75
N GLU A 683 -74.63 -25.17 -9.92
CA GLU A 683 -74.03 -24.48 -11.04
C GLU A 683 -73.81 -22.98 -10.81
N ASN A 684 -74.75 -22.30 -10.10
CA ASN A 684 -74.58 -20.93 -9.66
C ASN A 684 -73.41 -20.79 -8.67
N ALA A 685 -73.26 -21.75 -7.76
CA ALA A 685 -72.11 -21.79 -6.85
C ALA A 685 -70.77 -22.02 -7.61
N ALA A 686 -70.75 -22.86 -8.63
CA ALA A 686 -69.61 -23.06 -9.52
C ALA A 686 -69.28 -21.81 -10.34
N LEU A 687 -70.30 -21.18 -10.89
CA LEU A 687 -70.17 -19.91 -11.61
C LEU A 687 -69.58 -18.79 -10.73
N GLY A 688 -70.02 -18.69 -9.50
CA GLY A 688 -69.45 -17.74 -8.53
C GLY A 688 -67.96 -17.96 -8.34
N ARG A 689 -67.51 -19.19 -8.12
CA ARG A 689 -66.08 -19.51 -7.98
C ARG A 689 -65.26 -19.15 -9.21
N LEU A 690 -65.81 -19.39 -10.42
CA LEU A 690 -65.16 -19.03 -11.67
C LEU A 690 -65.04 -17.49 -11.82
N ARG A 691 -66.05 -16.75 -11.44
CA ARG A 691 -66.04 -15.27 -11.46
C ARG A 691 -65.04 -14.70 -10.45
N ASP A 692 -64.96 -15.27 -9.22
CA ASP A 692 -64.01 -14.88 -8.23
C ASP A 692 -62.56 -15.13 -8.75
N THR A 693 -62.32 -16.28 -9.36
CA THR A 693 -61.04 -16.63 -9.98
C THR A 693 -60.73 -15.68 -11.14
N LEU A 694 -61.71 -15.34 -11.98
CA LEU A 694 -61.51 -14.40 -13.07
C LEU A 694 -61.16 -13.01 -12.57
N ALA A 695 -61.80 -12.52 -11.51
CA ALA A 695 -61.50 -11.23 -10.90
C ALA A 695 -60.08 -11.16 -10.35
N ASP A 696 -59.59 -12.24 -9.69
CA ASP A 696 -58.21 -12.34 -9.27
C ASP A 696 -57.27 -12.33 -10.47
N CYS A 697 -57.58 -13.08 -11.53
CA CYS A 697 -56.78 -13.12 -12.75
C CYS A 697 -56.79 -11.76 -13.50
N GLU A 698 -57.87 -11.02 -13.53
CA GLU A 698 -57.95 -9.69 -14.16
C GLU A 698 -57.10 -8.65 -13.43
N GLY A 699 -56.95 -8.76 -12.08
CA GLY A 699 -56.00 -7.94 -11.28
C GLY A 699 -54.53 -8.33 -11.41
N ALA A 700 -54.21 -9.46 -12.04
CA ALA A 700 -52.87 -9.99 -12.11
C ALA A 700 -51.89 -9.10 -12.92
N GLU A 701 -52.39 -8.36 -13.92
CA GLU A 701 -51.52 -7.47 -14.73
C GLU A 701 -50.95 -6.34 -13.89
N GLU A 702 -51.75 -5.68 -13.08
CA GLU A 702 -51.32 -4.57 -12.22
C GLU A 702 -50.39 -5.06 -11.11
N ARG A 703 -50.67 -6.23 -10.55
CA ARG A 703 -49.76 -6.84 -9.56
C ARG A 703 -48.43 -7.22 -10.20
N ALA A 704 -48.42 -7.77 -11.41
CA ALA A 704 -47.20 -8.10 -12.14
C ALA A 704 -46.39 -6.84 -12.47
N LYS A 705 -47.01 -5.74 -12.87
CA LYS A 705 -46.32 -4.46 -13.12
C LYS A 705 -45.67 -3.91 -11.85
N LYS A 706 -46.37 -3.98 -10.70
CA LYS A 706 -45.79 -3.55 -9.42
C LYS A 706 -44.57 -4.42 -9.04
N LEU A 707 -44.70 -5.73 -9.11
CA LEU A 707 -43.61 -6.66 -8.84
C LEU A 707 -42.42 -6.45 -9.79
N GLN A 708 -42.66 -6.10 -11.06
CA GLN A 708 -41.59 -5.74 -12.00
C GLN A 708 -40.87 -4.45 -11.56
N ALA A 709 -41.63 -3.42 -11.12
CA ALA A 709 -41.02 -2.19 -10.62
C ALA A 709 -40.20 -2.45 -9.36
N ASP A 710 -40.70 -3.26 -8.44
CA ASP A 710 -39.97 -3.65 -7.22
C ASP A 710 -38.67 -4.42 -7.56
N ARG A 711 -38.71 -5.30 -8.60
CA ARG A 711 -37.52 -6.01 -9.10
C ARG A 711 -36.49 -5.07 -9.73
N GLU A 712 -36.95 -4.06 -10.50
CA GLU A 712 -36.05 -3.03 -11.05
C GLU A 712 -35.38 -2.20 -9.96
N GLN A 713 -36.09 -1.91 -8.87
CA GLN A 713 -35.52 -1.21 -7.72
C GLN A 713 -34.49 -2.08 -6.98
N ALA A 714 -34.76 -3.35 -6.80
CA ALA A 714 -33.79 -4.29 -6.20
C ALA A 714 -32.52 -4.39 -7.08
N TYR A 715 -32.67 -4.46 -8.39
CA TYR A 715 -31.55 -4.47 -9.33
C TYR A 715 -30.71 -3.17 -9.25
N LEU A 716 -31.35 -2.02 -9.11
CA LEU A 716 -30.65 -0.75 -8.90
C LEU A 716 -29.81 -0.78 -7.61
N ARG A 717 -30.36 -1.26 -6.48
CA ARG A 717 -29.66 -1.35 -5.20
C ARG A 717 -28.47 -2.31 -5.24
N ILE A 718 -28.54 -3.39 -6.03
CA ILE A 718 -27.37 -4.27 -6.27
C ILE A 718 -26.21 -3.47 -6.85
N PHE A 719 -26.48 -2.65 -7.86
CA PHE A 719 -25.43 -1.80 -8.45
C PHE A 719 -24.99 -0.66 -7.52
N GLU A 720 -25.86 -0.13 -6.70
CA GLU A 720 -25.47 0.82 -5.65
C GLU A 720 -24.48 0.16 -4.65
N SER A 721 -24.72 -1.10 -4.30
CA SER A 721 -23.79 -1.88 -3.46
C SER A 721 -22.46 -2.14 -4.15
N ILE A 722 -22.44 -2.52 -5.44
CA ILE A 722 -21.21 -2.73 -6.22
C ILE A 722 -20.40 -1.43 -6.33
N VAL A 723 -21.06 -0.30 -6.63
CA VAL A 723 -20.39 1.02 -6.67
C VAL A 723 -19.90 1.43 -5.27
N GLY A 724 -20.65 1.05 -4.23
CA GLY A 724 -20.22 1.23 -2.85
C GLY A 724 -18.92 0.47 -2.52
N GLU A 725 -18.82 -0.79 -2.91
CA GLU A 725 -17.60 -1.60 -2.76
C GLU A 725 -16.41 -0.98 -3.54
N GLU A 726 -16.64 -0.49 -4.76
CA GLU A 726 -15.64 0.23 -5.56
C GLU A 726 -15.12 1.48 -4.82
N LYS A 727 -16.02 2.27 -4.21
CA LYS A 727 -15.65 3.46 -3.42
C LYS A 727 -14.85 3.10 -2.17
N VAL A 728 -15.25 2.07 -1.45
CA VAL A 728 -14.51 1.59 -0.27
C VAL A 728 -13.08 1.21 -0.64
N LEU A 729 -12.90 0.47 -1.73
CA LEU A 729 -11.57 0.15 -2.24
C LEU A 729 -10.78 1.41 -2.60
N HIS A 730 -11.40 2.36 -3.31
CA HIS A 730 -10.73 3.60 -3.66
C HIS A 730 -10.29 4.39 -2.42
N GLU A 731 -11.09 4.42 -1.37
CA GLU A 731 -10.74 5.06 -0.10
C GLU A 731 -9.58 4.33 0.62
N LEU A 732 -9.55 3.00 0.60
CA LEU A 732 -8.45 2.22 1.16
C LEU A 732 -7.12 2.49 0.44
N TYR A 733 -7.15 2.73 -0.88
CA TYR A 733 -5.95 3.05 -1.66
C TYR A 733 -5.54 4.54 -1.58
N ARG A 734 -6.40 5.43 -1.08
CA ARG A 734 -6.14 6.88 -1.03
C ARG A 734 -4.85 7.29 -0.33
N PRO A 735 -4.46 6.76 0.87
CA PRO A 735 -3.22 7.14 1.53
C PRO A 735 -1.99 6.86 0.67
N LEU A 736 -2.01 5.76 -0.07
CA LEU A 736 -0.97 5.38 -1.01
C LEU A 736 -0.91 6.38 -2.18
N MET A 737 -2.05 6.73 -2.77
CA MET A 737 -2.13 7.69 -3.87
C MET A 737 -1.60 9.07 -3.47
N GLU A 738 -1.92 9.54 -2.27
CA GLU A 738 -1.43 10.81 -1.73
C GLU A 738 0.09 10.81 -1.52
N ARG A 739 0.67 9.69 -1.13
CA ARG A 739 2.13 9.53 -1.02
C ARG A 739 2.80 9.55 -2.39
N LEU A 740 2.28 8.79 -3.36
CA LEU A 740 2.82 8.75 -4.72
C LEU A 740 2.73 10.11 -5.43
N SER A 741 1.67 10.87 -5.21
CA SER A 741 1.52 12.21 -5.79
C SER A 741 2.56 13.22 -5.29
N LYS A 742 3.14 13.00 -4.11
CA LYS A 742 4.21 13.81 -3.51
C LYS A 742 5.61 13.31 -3.85
N ALA A 743 5.72 12.11 -4.43
CA ALA A 743 6.98 11.52 -4.83
C ALA A 743 7.54 12.24 -6.08
N SER A 744 8.83 12.06 -6.34
CA SER A 744 9.51 12.56 -7.53
C SER A 744 9.98 11.41 -8.43
N GLY A 745 10.38 11.73 -9.66
CA GLY A 745 10.92 10.74 -10.60
C GLY A 745 9.89 9.71 -11.06
N THR A 746 10.31 8.46 -11.18
CA THR A 746 9.51 7.33 -11.69
C THR A 746 8.25 7.05 -10.87
N LEU A 747 8.28 7.28 -9.56
CA LEU A 747 7.14 7.06 -8.69
C LEU A 747 5.96 8.01 -8.97
N GLN A 748 6.24 9.23 -9.44
CA GLN A 748 5.20 10.18 -9.82
C GLN A 748 4.37 9.71 -11.03
N LYS A 749 4.94 8.82 -11.83
CA LYS A 749 4.30 8.25 -13.03
C LYS A 749 3.38 7.07 -12.69
N LEU A 750 3.37 6.62 -11.43
CA LEU A 750 2.51 5.54 -10.96
C LEU A 750 1.14 6.07 -10.56
N SER A 751 0.12 5.35 -10.96
CA SER A 751 -1.24 5.56 -10.53
C SER A 751 -1.91 4.24 -10.19
N PHE A 752 -2.80 4.27 -9.21
CA PHE A 752 -3.67 3.15 -8.87
C PHE A 752 -5.06 3.44 -9.38
N SER A 753 -5.63 2.52 -10.10
CA SER A 753 -7.01 2.61 -10.55
C SER A 753 -7.81 1.43 -10.00
N VAL A 754 -8.99 1.74 -9.47
CA VAL A 754 -10.02 0.76 -9.12
C VAL A 754 -11.07 0.86 -10.21
N SER A 755 -11.36 -0.24 -10.88
CA SER A 755 -12.32 -0.26 -11.98
C SER A 755 -13.20 -1.51 -11.93
N ARG A 756 -14.43 -1.38 -12.39
CA ARG A 756 -15.29 -2.52 -12.64
C ARG A 756 -14.91 -3.15 -13.97
N HIS A 757 -14.79 -4.44 -13.98
CA HIS A 757 -14.55 -5.22 -15.19
C HIS A 757 -15.73 -6.15 -15.42
N ALA A 758 -16.33 -6.08 -16.61
CA ALA A 758 -17.42 -6.94 -17.03
C ALA A 758 -16.90 -8.07 -17.93
N ASP A 759 -17.03 -9.30 -17.46
CA ASP A 759 -16.77 -10.49 -18.25
C ASP A 759 -17.96 -10.74 -19.19
N VAL A 760 -17.98 -9.97 -20.27
CA VAL A 760 -19.06 -10.01 -21.28
C VAL A 760 -19.15 -11.36 -21.95
N GLU A 761 -18.01 -12.05 -22.14
CA GLU A 761 -17.97 -13.39 -22.76
C GLU A 761 -18.70 -14.40 -21.87
N ARG A 762 -18.39 -14.42 -20.59
CA ARG A 762 -19.06 -15.28 -19.62
C ARG A 762 -20.56 -15.01 -19.55
N TRP A 763 -20.98 -13.76 -19.46
CA TRP A 763 -22.39 -13.39 -19.45
C TRP A 763 -23.13 -13.85 -20.70
N ALA A 764 -22.52 -13.66 -21.88
CA ALA A 764 -23.10 -14.08 -23.14
C ALA A 764 -23.17 -15.61 -23.26
N GLN A 765 -22.13 -16.33 -22.83
CA GLN A 765 -22.11 -17.80 -22.86
C GLN A 765 -23.19 -18.39 -21.95
N GLU A 766 -23.35 -17.85 -20.73
CA GLU A 766 -24.41 -18.26 -19.79
C GLU A 766 -25.82 -18.01 -20.39
N GLY A 767 -26.02 -16.88 -21.07
CA GLY A 767 -27.26 -16.57 -21.77
C GLY A 767 -27.52 -17.50 -22.95
N GLU A 768 -26.53 -17.65 -23.81
CA GLU A 768 -26.63 -18.52 -25.00
C GLU A 768 -26.89 -19.99 -24.63
N ALA A 769 -26.50 -20.45 -23.43
CA ALA A 769 -26.77 -21.79 -22.94
C ALA A 769 -28.26 -22.01 -22.59
N LEU A 770 -29.04 -20.94 -22.43
CA LEU A 770 -30.46 -21.00 -22.06
C LEU A 770 -31.38 -21.09 -23.32
N PHE A 771 -30.86 -20.84 -24.53
CA PHE A 771 -31.65 -20.69 -25.73
C PHE A 771 -31.55 -21.86 -26.68
N ASP A 772 -32.65 -22.22 -27.34
CA ASP A 772 -32.67 -23.21 -28.44
C ASP A 772 -32.04 -22.62 -29.71
N LYS A 773 -30.79 -22.90 -29.94
CA LYS A 773 -29.98 -22.38 -31.04
C LYS A 773 -30.47 -22.79 -32.44
N ARG A 774 -31.45 -23.69 -32.53
CA ARG A 774 -32.05 -24.15 -33.80
C ARG A 774 -33.12 -23.21 -34.28
N ARG A 775 -33.65 -22.36 -33.41
CA ARG A 775 -34.72 -21.37 -33.73
C ARG A 775 -34.10 -20.07 -34.26
N LEU A 776 -34.86 -19.40 -35.13
CA LEU A 776 -34.50 -18.06 -35.59
C LEU A 776 -34.79 -17.06 -34.45
N GLY A 777 -33.83 -16.22 -34.11
CA GLY A 777 -33.95 -15.23 -33.08
C GLY A 777 -32.97 -14.06 -33.27
N PRO A 778 -32.97 -13.08 -32.39
CA PRO A 778 -32.20 -11.83 -32.53
C PRO A 778 -30.69 -12.09 -32.44
N PHE A 779 -30.25 -13.17 -31.77
CA PHE A 779 -28.85 -13.54 -31.57
C PHE A 779 -28.54 -14.89 -32.21
N LYS A 780 -28.63 -14.94 -33.59
CA LYS A 780 -28.34 -16.14 -34.33
C LYS A 780 -26.83 -16.33 -34.52
N GLY A 781 -26.31 -17.42 -34.00
CA GLY A 781 -24.88 -17.77 -34.07
C GLY A 781 -24.13 -17.55 -32.78
N ARG A 782 -23.05 -18.27 -32.57
CA ARG A 782 -22.19 -18.20 -31.39
C ARG A 782 -21.49 -16.86 -31.35
N GLY A 783 -21.52 -16.16 -30.20
CA GLY A 783 -20.83 -14.87 -29.98
C GLY A 783 -21.61 -13.63 -30.49
N THR A 784 -22.80 -13.77 -31.08
CA THR A 784 -23.58 -12.60 -31.51
C THR A 784 -24.15 -11.82 -30.31
N LEU A 785 -24.55 -12.49 -29.25
CA LEU A 785 -24.97 -11.88 -28.00
C LEU A 785 -23.79 -11.17 -27.32
N GLN A 786 -22.60 -11.78 -27.35
CA GLN A 786 -21.37 -11.16 -26.83
C GLN A 786 -21.06 -9.85 -27.57
N ALA A 787 -21.01 -9.87 -28.91
CA ALA A 787 -20.70 -8.70 -29.71
C ALA A 787 -21.69 -7.55 -29.48
N TRP A 788 -22.98 -7.88 -29.31
CA TRP A 788 -24.01 -6.90 -28.99
C TRP A 788 -23.80 -6.30 -27.59
N ALA A 789 -23.54 -7.13 -26.59
CA ALA A 789 -23.34 -6.70 -25.23
C ALA A 789 -22.06 -5.87 -25.06
N GLU A 790 -20.97 -6.22 -25.76
CA GLU A 790 -19.74 -5.43 -25.82
C GLU A 790 -19.98 -4.01 -26.33
N THR A 791 -20.87 -3.87 -27.31
CA THR A 791 -21.19 -2.56 -27.90
C THR A 791 -22.14 -1.72 -27.06
N HIS A 792 -23.14 -2.35 -26.39
CA HIS A 792 -24.27 -1.63 -25.81
C HIS A 792 -24.34 -1.70 -24.27
N LEU A 793 -23.74 -2.72 -23.62
CA LEU A 793 -23.85 -2.92 -22.18
C LEU A 793 -22.54 -2.73 -21.44
N LYS A 794 -21.43 -3.11 -22.06
CA LYS A 794 -20.11 -3.13 -21.40
C LYS A 794 -19.75 -1.77 -20.78
N ALA A 795 -19.91 -0.68 -21.53
CA ALA A 795 -19.58 0.65 -21.05
C ALA A 795 -20.42 1.06 -19.81
N ALA A 796 -21.72 0.69 -19.80
CA ALA A 796 -22.57 0.93 -18.65
C ALA A 796 -22.12 0.09 -17.44
N TRP A 797 -21.81 -1.18 -17.62
CA TRP A 797 -21.33 -2.06 -16.54
C TRP A 797 -20.01 -1.61 -15.95
N GLU A 798 -19.05 -1.17 -16.77
CA GLU A 798 -17.68 -0.84 -16.35
C GLU A 798 -17.55 0.59 -15.80
N ALA A 799 -18.26 1.56 -16.38
CA ALA A 799 -18.08 2.98 -16.05
C ALA A 799 -19.39 3.71 -15.68
N GLY A 800 -20.56 3.11 -15.93
CA GLY A 800 -21.84 3.74 -15.66
C GLY A 800 -22.17 3.82 -14.17
N ASP A 801 -22.92 4.84 -13.79
CA ASP A 801 -23.56 4.89 -12.48
C ASP A 801 -24.69 3.82 -12.41
N PRO A 802 -25.24 3.52 -11.20
CA PRO A 802 -26.29 2.51 -11.07
C PRO A 802 -27.51 2.76 -11.97
N LYS A 803 -27.89 4.02 -12.22
CA LYS A 803 -29.00 4.38 -13.09
C LYS A 803 -28.70 4.16 -14.57
N ALA A 804 -27.46 4.43 -14.99
CA ALA A 804 -27.04 4.14 -16.37
C ALA A 804 -27.07 2.64 -16.65
N VAL A 805 -26.63 1.79 -15.70
CA VAL A 805 -26.72 0.34 -15.81
C VAL A 805 -28.17 -0.13 -15.87
N GLN A 806 -29.02 0.39 -14.97
CA GLN A 806 -30.44 0.08 -14.96
C GLN A 806 -31.08 0.43 -16.32
N SER A 807 -30.77 1.61 -16.86
CA SER A 807 -31.32 2.08 -18.13
C SER A 807 -30.86 1.23 -19.32
N ALA A 808 -29.56 0.87 -19.39
CA ALA A 808 -29.01 0.01 -20.43
C ALA A 808 -29.64 -1.38 -20.41
N MET A 809 -29.77 -1.99 -19.23
CA MET A 809 -30.39 -3.31 -19.06
C MET A 809 -31.90 -3.26 -19.28
N ALA A 810 -32.60 -2.18 -18.92
CA ALA A 810 -34.00 -1.97 -19.24
C ALA A 810 -34.19 -1.86 -20.77
N GLY A 811 -33.35 -1.14 -21.48
CA GLY A 811 -33.33 -1.07 -22.94
C GLY A 811 -33.14 -2.43 -23.58
N PHE A 812 -32.18 -3.24 -23.10
CA PHE A 812 -31.98 -4.63 -23.56
C PHE A 812 -33.23 -5.48 -23.37
N ARG A 813 -33.84 -5.42 -22.18
CA ARG A 813 -35.07 -6.18 -21.88
C ARG A 813 -36.22 -5.74 -22.75
N GLN A 814 -36.41 -4.44 -22.91
CA GLN A 814 -37.47 -3.91 -23.74
C GLN A 814 -37.33 -4.35 -25.21
N ALA A 815 -36.13 -4.34 -25.73
CA ALA A 815 -35.89 -4.71 -27.12
C ALA A 815 -35.95 -6.23 -27.39
N HIS A 816 -35.49 -7.07 -26.49
CA HIS A 816 -35.17 -8.46 -26.78
C HIS A 816 -35.87 -9.48 -25.87
N GLN A 817 -36.38 -9.13 -24.68
CA GLN A 817 -36.88 -10.11 -23.72
C GLN A 817 -38.01 -10.96 -24.28
N ALA A 818 -38.92 -10.42 -25.05
CA ALA A 818 -40.05 -11.16 -25.63
C ALA A 818 -39.53 -12.25 -26.60
N GLU A 819 -38.62 -11.88 -27.48
CA GLU A 819 -38.01 -12.78 -28.46
C GLU A 819 -37.13 -13.87 -27.79
N LEU A 820 -36.40 -13.49 -26.73
CA LEU A 820 -35.57 -14.44 -25.98
C LEU A 820 -36.43 -15.45 -25.21
N LEU A 821 -37.58 -15.05 -24.70
CA LEU A 821 -38.56 -15.96 -24.08
C LEU A 821 -39.12 -16.98 -25.06
N ASP A 822 -39.25 -16.61 -26.34
CA ASP A 822 -39.68 -17.54 -27.40
C ASP A 822 -38.59 -18.52 -27.83
N LEU A 823 -37.31 -18.24 -27.50
CA LEU A 823 -36.19 -19.11 -27.73
C LEU A 823 -35.97 -20.17 -26.62
N SER A 824 -36.89 -20.31 -25.67
CA SER A 824 -36.79 -21.29 -24.60
C SER A 824 -36.57 -22.71 -25.17
N GLU A 825 -35.63 -23.45 -24.58
CA GLU A 825 -35.41 -24.88 -24.87
C GLU A 825 -36.59 -25.73 -24.39
N VAL A 826 -37.34 -25.22 -23.42
CA VAL A 826 -38.47 -25.95 -22.80
C VAL A 826 -39.78 -25.45 -23.35
N PRO A 827 -40.65 -26.31 -23.88
CA PRO A 827 -41.99 -25.92 -24.34
C PRO A 827 -42.83 -25.33 -23.20
N ARG A 828 -43.54 -24.24 -23.46
CA ARG A 828 -44.42 -23.61 -22.46
C ARG A 828 -45.49 -24.55 -21.89
N ALA A 829 -45.87 -25.60 -22.64
CA ALA A 829 -46.81 -26.61 -22.21
C ALA A 829 -46.29 -27.50 -21.04
N GLN A 830 -44.96 -27.57 -20.88
CA GLN A 830 -44.35 -28.28 -19.77
C GLN A 830 -44.15 -27.30 -18.59
N GLN A 831 -45.21 -27.02 -17.88
CA GLN A 831 -45.27 -25.88 -16.93
C GLN A 831 -44.17 -25.91 -15.84
N ALA A 832 -43.87 -27.05 -15.23
CA ALA A 832 -42.87 -27.17 -14.17
C ALA A 832 -41.44 -26.92 -14.69
N ASP A 833 -41.08 -27.52 -15.84
CA ASP A 833 -39.78 -27.38 -16.46
C ASP A 833 -39.59 -25.97 -17.05
N TYR A 834 -40.66 -25.39 -17.61
CA TYR A 834 -40.65 -24.03 -18.10
C TYR A 834 -40.49 -22.98 -16.99
N ARG A 835 -41.10 -23.20 -15.81
CA ARG A 835 -40.84 -22.36 -14.62
C ARG A 835 -39.37 -22.45 -14.16
N SER A 836 -38.82 -23.65 -14.13
CA SER A 836 -37.42 -23.84 -13.76
C SER A 836 -36.49 -23.13 -14.75
N TRP A 837 -36.81 -23.17 -16.03
CA TRP A 837 -36.08 -22.44 -17.06
C TRP A 837 -36.24 -20.92 -16.90
N LEU A 838 -37.43 -20.40 -16.63
CA LEU A 838 -37.68 -18.99 -16.35
C LEU A 838 -36.88 -18.46 -15.17
N LYS A 839 -36.74 -19.27 -14.12
CA LYS A 839 -35.90 -18.91 -12.96
C LYS A 839 -34.41 -18.74 -13.38
N ARG A 840 -33.89 -19.68 -14.19
CA ARG A 840 -32.52 -19.58 -14.72
C ARG A 840 -32.36 -18.37 -15.66
N PHE A 841 -33.35 -18.12 -16.52
CA PHE A 841 -33.38 -16.97 -17.40
C PHE A 841 -33.38 -15.63 -16.62
N ALA A 842 -34.21 -15.52 -15.59
CA ALA A 842 -34.23 -14.35 -14.73
C ALA A 842 -32.92 -14.17 -13.94
N LYS A 843 -32.35 -15.27 -13.42
CA LYS A 843 -31.06 -15.23 -12.74
C LYS A 843 -29.93 -14.77 -13.66
N TRP A 844 -29.91 -15.20 -14.89
CA TRP A 844 -28.95 -14.72 -15.90
C TRP A 844 -29.19 -13.23 -16.22
N LEU A 845 -30.43 -12.84 -16.51
CA LEU A 845 -30.77 -11.48 -16.96
C LEU A 845 -30.55 -10.40 -15.91
N TYR A 846 -30.68 -10.75 -14.63
CA TYR A 846 -30.49 -9.85 -13.48
C TYR A 846 -29.25 -10.23 -12.65
N GLY A 847 -28.46 -11.21 -13.07
CA GLY A 847 -27.26 -11.63 -12.39
C GLY A 847 -26.13 -10.63 -12.57
N THR A 848 -25.26 -10.54 -11.57
CA THR A 848 -24.08 -9.65 -11.56
C THR A 848 -22.75 -10.39 -11.41
N ALA A 849 -22.76 -11.73 -11.48
CA ALA A 849 -21.56 -12.58 -11.31
C ALA A 849 -20.47 -12.35 -12.36
N HIS A 850 -20.81 -11.71 -13.49
CA HIS A 850 -19.89 -11.32 -14.55
C HIS A 850 -19.20 -9.98 -14.27
N ILE A 851 -19.56 -9.25 -13.21
CA ILE A 851 -19.00 -7.95 -12.87
C ILE A 851 -18.09 -8.12 -11.67
N GLN A 852 -16.82 -7.80 -11.85
CA GLN A 852 -15.78 -7.88 -10.87
C GLN A 852 -15.15 -6.51 -10.65
N ILE A 853 -14.87 -6.16 -9.41
CA ILE A 853 -14.07 -4.99 -9.11
C ILE A 853 -12.61 -5.43 -9.18
N ARG A 854 -11.83 -4.76 -10.03
CA ARG A 854 -10.39 -5.00 -10.21
C ARG A 854 -9.65 -3.73 -9.87
N TYR A 855 -8.50 -3.88 -9.27
CA TYR A 855 -7.52 -2.82 -9.14
C TYR A 855 -6.38 -3.08 -10.10
N SER A 856 -5.85 -2.02 -10.68
CA SER A 856 -4.64 -2.04 -11.50
C SER A 856 -3.66 -0.98 -11.01
N ILE A 857 -2.40 -1.28 -11.24
CA ILE A 857 -1.31 -0.33 -11.09
C ILE A 857 -0.93 0.06 -12.49
N ASP A 858 -1.01 1.35 -12.78
CA ASP A 858 -0.68 1.88 -14.10
C ASP A 858 0.59 2.74 -14.00
N TYR A 859 1.52 2.52 -14.91
CA TYR A 859 2.70 3.33 -15.10
C TYR A 859 2.50 4.22 -16.33
N GLU A 860 2.50 5.53 -16.14
CA GLU A 860 2.08 6.56 -17.09
C GLU A 860 0.61 6.39 -17.55
N THR A 861 0.26 5.44 -18.31
CA THR A 861 -1.11 5.08 -18.73
C THR A 861 -1.18 3.60 -19.10
N THR A 862 -0.12 2.86 -18.82
CA THR A 862 0.02 1.47 -19.20
C THR A 862 -0.06 0.58 -17.96
N ASP A 863 -0.96 -0.37 -17.97
CA ASP A 863 -1.05 -1.40 -16.92
C ASP A 863 0.34 -2.06 -16.73
N ILE A 864 0.79 -2.11 -15.48
CA ILE A 864 2.11 -2.62 -15.10
C ILE A 864 2.36 -4.05 -15.63
N ARG A 865 1.30 -4.83 -15.82
CA ARG A 865 1.38 -6.18 -16.38
C ARG A 865 1.83 -6.22 -17.85
N LYS A 866 1.70 -5.09 -18.56
CA LYS A 866 2.08 -4.94 -19.97
C LYS A 866 3.50 -4.40 -20.15
N LEU A 867 4.16 -3.96 -19.05
CA LEU A 867 5.54 -3.46 -19.09
C LEU A 867 6.55 -4.59 -19.33
N SER A 868 7.76 -4.19 -19.79
CA SER A 868 8.88 -5.13 -19.88
C SER A 868 9.22 -5.68 -18.48
N PRO A 869 9.76 -6.89 -18.35
CA PRO A 869 10.14 -7.47 -17.06
C PRO A 869 11.04 -6.55 -16.21
N GLY A 870 12.05 -5.94 -16.83
CA GLY A 870 12.96 -5.03 -16.16
C GLY A 870 12.26 -3.76 -15.65
N THR A 871 11.51 -3.05 -16.53
CA THR A 871 10.77 -1.84 -16.13
C THR A 871 9.77 -2.14 -15.02
N ARG A 872 9.10 -3.30 -15.10
CA ARG A 872 8.16 -3.75 -14.07
C ARG A 872 8.87 -3.97 -12.74
N GLY A 873 9.99 -4.68 -12.74
CA GLY A 873 10.78 -4.94 -11.53
C GLY A 873 11.22 -3.67 -10.85
N ILE A 874 11.74 -2.70 -11.62
CA ILE A 874 12.13 -1.37 -11.08
C ILE A 874 10.93 -0.68 -10.44
N VAL A 875 9.84 -0.53 -11.19
CA VAL A 875 8.65 0.17 -10.72
C VAL A 875 8.12 -0.44 -9.42
N LEU A 876 8.08 -1.76 -9.33
CA LEU A 876 7.60 -2.47 -8.14
C LEU A 876 8.56 -2.38 -6.96
N LEU A 877 9.87 -2.45 -7.21
CA LEU A 877 10.87 -2.27 -6.18
C LEU A 877 10.86 -0.83 -5.64
N LEU A 878 10.76 0.16 -6.53
CA LEU A 878 10.62 1.57 -6.15
C LEU A 878 9.35 1.80 -5.34
N LEU A 879 8.24 1.21 -5.76
CA LEU A 879 6.98 1.28 -5.04
C LEU A 879 7.12 0.69 -3.63
N TYR A 880 7.68 -0.52 -3.52
CA TYR A 880 7.90 -1.18 -2.24
C TYR A 880 8.74 -0.31 -1.29
N LEU A 881 9.87 0.20 -1.77
CA LEU A 881 10.80 0.99 -0.96
C LEU A 881 10.27 2.38 -0.59
N ALA A 882 9.45 2.99 -1.47
CA ALA A 882 8.84 4.29 -1.20
C ALA A 882 7.63 4.21 -0.25
N LEU A 883 6.93 3.10 -0.26
CA LEU A 883 5.79 2.88 0.63
C LEU A 883 6.22 2.60 2.06
N ASP A 884 7.42 2.08 2.23
CA ASP A 884 8.02 1.71 3.50
C ASP A 884 8.71 2.90 4.22
N ASP A 885 8.27 4.13 3.92
CA ASP A 885 8.89 5.37 4.42
C ASP A 885 8.81 5.53 5.95
N GLN A 886 7.93 4.81 6.61
CA GLN A 886 7.79 4.80 8.08
C GLN A 886 8.42 3.58 8.74
N ASP A 887 8.88 2.58 7.99
CA ASP A 887 9.56 1.43 8.52
C ASP A 887 11.04 1.76 8.75
N ASP A 888 11.45 1.81 10.00
CA ASP A 888 12.84 2.03 10.43
C ASP A 888 13.63 0.72 10.68
N ARG A 889 12.99 -0.45 10.43
CA ARG A 889 13.64 -1.74 10.51
C ARG A 889 14.74 -1.86 9.45
N PRO A 890 15.80 -2.65 9.72
CA PRO A 890 16.83 -2.95 8.72
C PRO A 890 16.21 -3.52 7.44
N LEU A 891 16.67 -3.04 6.28
CA LEU A 891 16.32 -3.59 4.98
C LEU A 891 17.41 -4.53 4.51
N ILE A 892 17.10 -5.80 4.31
CA ILE A 892 18.00 -6.80 3.72
C ILE A 892 17.50 -7.09 2.31
N ILE A 893 18.33 -6.89 1.30
CA ILE A 893 17.96 -7.10 -0.11
C ILE A 893 19.02 -7.90 -0.84
N ASP A 894 18.62 -8.96 -1.54
CA ASP A 894 19.52 -9.81 -2.31
C ASP A 894 19.32 -9.58 -3.81
N GLN A 895 20.33 -9.00 -4.45
CA GLN A 895 20.46 -8.74 -5.89
C GLN A 895 19.33 -7.89 -6.48
N PRO A 896 19.16 -6.64 -5.98
CA PRO A 896 18.09 -5.74 -6.47
C PRO A 896 18.24 -5.37 -7.95
N GLU A 897 19.43 -5.52 -8.50
CA GLU A 897 19.76 -5.23 -9.90
C GLU A 897 19.40 -6.34 -10.90
N GLU A 898 18.95 -7.50 -10.44
CA GLU A 898 18.72 -8.63 -11.32
C GLU A 898 17.59 -8.35 -12.33
N ASN A 899 17.86 -8.59 -13.60
CA ASN A 899 16.97 -8.29 -14.74
C ASN A 899 16.77 -6.80 -15.08
N LEU A 900 17.55 -5.89 -14.47
CA LEU A 900 17.49 -4.46 -14.72
C LEU A 900 18.60 -4.01 -15.69
N ASP A 901 18.33 -2.96 -16.48
CA ASP A 901 19.37 -2.37 -17.31
C ASP A 901 20.26 -1.41 -16.50
N PRO A 902 21.56 -1.25 -16.90
CA PRO A 902 22.51 -0.43 -16.16
C PRO A 902 22.11 1.04 -15.98
N GLN A 903 21.38 1.63 -16.95
CA GLN A 903 20.95 3.01 -16.89
C GLN A 903 19.85 3.19 -15.86
N SER A 904 18.85 2.33 -15.88
CA SER A 904 17.78 2.33 -14.89
C SER A 904 18.29 2.13 -13.47
N ILE A 905 19.30 1.27 -13.28
CA ILE A 905 19.95 1.08 -11.98
C ILE A 905 20.59 2.39 -11.51
N TYR A 906 21.30 3.09 -12.40
CA TYR A 906 21.98 4.33 -12.04
C TYR A 906 20.98 5.47 -11.77
N ASP A 907 19.98 5.64 -12.65
CA ASP A 907 19.08 6.80 -12.61
C ASP A 907 18.02 6.68 -11.49
N GLU A 908 17.65 5.45 -11.09
CA GLU A 908 16.50 5.21 -10.23
C GLU A 908 16.87 4.59 -8.86
N LEU A 909 17.71 3.52 -8.87
CA LEU A 909 17.99 2.78 -7.63
C LEU A 909 19.05 3.46 -6.76
N VAL A 910 20.02 4.14 -7.36
CA VAL A 910 21.11 4.79 -6.59
C VAL A 910 20.53 5.85 -5.64
N ASP A 911 19.71 6.77 -6.15
CA ASP A 911 19.10 7.83 -5.33
C ASP A 911 18.19 7.27 -4.24
N LEU A 912 17.48 6.19 -4.55
CA LEU A 912 16.61 5.52 -3.61
C LEU A 912 17.38 4.89 -2.44
N PHE A 913 18.50 4.19 -2.72
CA PHE A 913 19.33 3.60 -1.67
C PHE A 913 20.08 4.65 -0.86
N ILE A 914 20.48 5.77 -1.48
CA ILE A 914 21.01 6.93 -0.74
C ILE A 914 19.96 7.50 0.23
N ALA A 915 18.72 7.65 -0.22
CA ALA A 915 17.63 8.10 0.64
C ALA A 915 17.34 7.10 1.77
N SER A 916 17.32 5.79 1.46
CA SER A 916 17.04 4.73 2.44
C SER A 916 18.13 4.61 3.51
N LYS A 917 19.42 4.67 3.15
CA LYS A 917 20.53 4.55 4.12
C LYS A 917 20.59 5.72 5.12
N ASN A 918 19.97 6.85 4.79
CA ASN A 918 19.84 8.01 5.68
C ASN A 918 18.71 7.85 6.71
N LYS A 919 17.85 6.83 6.59
CA LYS A 919 16.71 6.58 7.47
C LYS A 919 16.84 5.29 8.26
N ARG A 920 17.35 4.23 7.64
CA ARG A 920 17.48 2.90 8.23
C ARG A 920 18.74 2.19 7.74
N GLN A 921 19.15 1.15 8.46
CA GLN A 921 20.22 0.27 8.01
C GLN A 921 19.79 -0.50 6.75
N VAL A 922 20.66 -0.51 5.72
CA VAL A 922 20.45 -1.27 4.49
C VAL A 922 21.57 -2.29 4.33
N ILE A 923 21.21 -3.57 4.17
CA ILE A 923 22.15 -4.66 3.92
C ILE A 923 21.82 -5.22 2.54
N MET A 924 22.70 -4.98 1.57
CA MET A 924 22.48 -5.28 0.18
C MET A 924 23.51 -6.27 -0.35
N VAL A 925 23.05 -7.36 -0.95
CA VAL A 925 23.92 -8.24 -1.77
C VAL A 925 23.87 -7.76 -3.22
N THR A 926 24.99 -7.51 -3.86
CA THR A 926 25.00 -7.00 -5.23
C THR A 926 26.23 -7.46 -6.03
N HIS A 927 26.06 -7.52 -7.35
CA HIS A 927 27.11 -7.69 -8.35
C HIS A 927 27.35 -6.41 -9.17
N ASN A 928 26.62 -5.32 -8.90
CA ASN A 928 26.66 -4.11 -9.67
C ASN A 928 27.54 -3.04 -9.00
N ALA A 929 28.55 -2.57 -9.71
CA ALA A 929 29.43 -1.52 -9.22
C ALA A 929 28.71 -0.21 -8.92
N ASN A 930 27.67 0.14 -9.70
CA ASN A 930 26.91 1.36 -9.49
C ASN A 930 26.21 1.38 -8.13
N LEU A 931 25.71 0.22 -7.67
CA LEU A 931 25.06 0.10 -6.35
C LEU A 931 26.04 0.11 -5.18
N VAL A 932 27.33 -0.06 -5.42
CA VAL A 932 28.37 0.01 -4.37
C VAL A 932 29.03 1.37 -4.36
N VAL A 933 29.46 1.84 -5.53
CA VAL A 933 30.29 3.03 -5.67
C VAL A 933 29.44 4.31 -5.68
N ASN A 934 28.40 4.36 -6.51
CA ASN A 934 27.57 5.58 -6.64
C ASN A 934 26.60 5.80 -5.47
N THR A 935 26.24 4.74 -4.72
CA THR A 935 25.53 4.92 -3.45
C THR A 935 26.45 5.30 -2.30
N ASP A 936 27.78 5.35 -2.54
CA ASP A 936 28.78 5.51 -1.48
C ASP A 936 28.51 4.55 -0.32
N ALA A 937 28.63 3.23 -0.59
CA ALA A 937 28.38 2.22 0.43
C ALA A 937 29.24 2.47 1.68
N ASP A 938 28.60 2.53 2.83
CA ASP A 938 29.26 2.82 4.11
C ASP A 938 30.17 1.67 4.56
N GLN A 939 29.82 0.45 4.15
CA GLN A 939 30.62 -0.75 4.38
C GLN A 939 30.55 -1.67 3.15
N VAL A 940 31.68 -2.20 2.77
CA VAL A 940 31.76 -3.27 1.77
C VAL A 940 32.26 -4.54 2.48
N ILE A 941 31.49 -5.62 2.33
CA ILE A 941 31.88 -6.97 2.81
C ILE A 941 32.15 -7.82 1.58
N VAL A 942 33.41 -8.24 1.44
CA VAL A 942 33.84 -9.12 0.33
C VAL A 942 33.81 -10.56 0.80
N ALA A 943 33.00 -11.39 0.15
CA ALA A 943 32.87 -12.81 0.44
C ALA A 943 33.78 -13.65 -0.45
N PHE A 944 34.53 -14.58 0.16
CA PHE A 944 35.42 -15.55 -0.48
C PHE A 944 35.04 -16.96 -0.07
N ALA A 945 34.86 -17.86 -1.02
CA ALA A 945 34.71 -19.29 -0.75
C ALA A 945 36.01 -20.03 -1.09
N GLY A 946 36.42 -20.89 -0.19
CA GLY A 946 37.53 -21.81 -0.41
C GLY A 946 37.15 -23.01 -1.27
N ALA A 947 38.03 -24.01 -1.32
CA ALA A 947 37.83 -25.22 -2.12
C ALA A 947 36.64 -26.03 -1.61
N HIS A 948 35.78 -26.50 -2.51
CA HIS A 948 34.62 -27.32 -2.21
C HIS A 948 35.04 -28.78 -1.91
N THR A 949 34.69 -29.26 -0.73
CA THR A 949 34.84 -30.67 -0.36
C THR A 949 33.45 -31.36 -0.42
N PRO A 950 33.31 -32.51 -1.13
CA PRO A 950 32.05 -33.19 -1.20
C PRO A 950 31.49 -33.53 0.20
N GLY A 951 30.20 -33.22 0.41
CA GLY A 951 29.54 -33.48 1.69
C GLY A 951 29.81 -32.44 2.80
N GLN A 952 30.53 -31.37 2.47
CA GLN A 952 30.77 -30.25 3.39
C GLN A 952 30.49 -28.90 2.70
N LEU A 953 30.15 -27.90 3.48
CA LEU A 953 30.12 -26.54 2.99
C LEU A 953 31.56 -26.04 2.77
N PRO A 954 31.80 -25.28 1.67
CA PRO A 954 33.12 -24.69 1.48
C PRO A 954 33.41 -23.69 2.61
N PRO A 955 34.67 -23.56 3.05
CA PRO A 955 35.04 -22.52 4.00
C PRO A 955 34.78 -21.14 3.40
N ILE A 956 34.10 -20.28 4.16
CA ILE A 956 33.73 -18.93 3.73
C ILE A 956 34.45 -17.91 4.63
N ARG A 957 35.17 -17.00 3.97
CA ARG A 957 35.87 -15.89 4.63
C ARG A 957 35.23 -14.57 4.16
N TYR A 958 35.06 -13.64 5.08
CA TYR A 958 34.57 -12.29 4.80
C TYR A 958 35.67 -11.28 5.15
N LEU A 959 35.90 -10.31 4.25
CA LEU A 959 36.76 -9.15 4.47
C LEU A 959 35.85 -7.89 4.46
N SER A 960 36.00 -7.03 5.46
CA SER A 960 35.14 -5.89 5.68
C SER A 960 35.92 -4.57 5.71
N GLY A 961 35.35 -3.50 5.12
CA GLY A 961 35.94 -2.16 5.18
C GLY A 961 35.12 -1.11 4.43
N GLY A 962 35.57 0.14 4.45
CA GLY A 962 35.01 1.25 3.67
C GLY A 962 35.69 1.45 2.32
N LEU A 963 35.10 2.25 1.44
CA LEU A 963 35.63 2.60 0.14
C LEU A 963 36.90 3.48 0.22
N GLU A 964 37.19 4.12 1.36
CA GLU A 964 38.45 4.83 1.63
C GLU A 964 39.64 3.89 1.76
N ASN A 965 39.44 2.61 2.08
CA ASN A 965 40.48 1.64 2.18
C ASN A 965 40.95 1.16 0.80
N ALA A 966 42.25 1.24 0.52
CA ALA A 966 42.84 0.91 -0.78
C ALA A 966 42.71 -0.58 -1.14
N GLU A 967 42.68 -1.47 -0.16
CA GLU A 967 42.49 -2.91 -0.38
C GLU A 967 41.06 -3.19 -0.79
N MET A 968 40.08 -2.57 -0.11
CA MET A 968 38.65 -2.69 -0.45
C MET A 968 38.40 -2.17 -1.85
N ARG A 969 38.93 -1.00 -2.24
CA ARG A 969 38.82 -0.48 -3.61
C ARG A 969 39.38 -1.45 -4.67
N ARG A 970 40.52 -2.10 -4.39
CA ARG A 970 41.08 -3.12 -5.29
C ARG A 970 40.13 -4.32 -5.45
N HIS A 971 39.54 -4.78 -4.35
CA HIS A 971 38.54 -5.87 -4.42
C HIS A 971 37.26 -5.47 -5.14
N VAL A 972 36.71 -4.29 -4.88
CA VAL A 972 35.53 -3.76 -5.60
C VAL A 972 35.81 -3.69 -7.10
N CYS A 973 36.94 -3.05 -7.51
CA CYS A 973 37.34 -2.98 -8.91
C CYS A 973 37.58 -4.36 -9.53
N GLY A 974 38.25 -5.26 -8.78
CA GLY A 974 38.55 -6.61 -9.26
C GLY A 974 37.34 -7.48 -9.49
N ILE A 975 36.36 -7.45 -8.56
CA ILE A 975 35.19 -8.33 -8.57
C ILE A 975 34.09 -7.76 -9.48
N LEU A 976 33.80 -6.45 -9.38
CA LEU A 976 32.66 -5.85 -10.07
C LEU A 976 33.00 -5.29 -11.44
N GLU A 977 34.24 -4.83 -11.68
CA GLU A 977 34.68 -4.20 -12.92
C GLU A 977 35.62 -5.07 -13.77
N GLY A 978 36.01 -6.22 -13.24
CA GLY A 978 36.99 -7.13 -13.90
C GLY A 978 38.44 -6.70 -13.76
N GLY A 979 38.74 -5.79 -12.80
CA GLY A 979 40.06 -5.27 -12.49
C GLY A 979 40.39 -3.97 -13.19
N GLU A 980 41.39 -3.27 -12.64
CA GLU A 980 41.82 -1.95 -13.12
C GLU A 980 42.16 -1.92 -14.62
N ARG A 981 42.88 -2.94 -15.12
CA ARG A 981 43.20 -3.05 -16.54
C ARG A 981 41.93 -3.12 -17.44
N ALA A 982 40.91 -3.89 -17.05
CA ALA A 982 39.68 -4.03 -17.80
C ALA A 982 38.87 -2.72 -17.78
N PHE A 983 38.85 -2.04 -16.62
CA PHE A 983 38.21 -0.74 -16.46
C PHE A 983 38.88 0.33 -17.36
N GLN A 984 40.20 0.46 -17.30
CA GLN A 984 40.99 1.39 -18.14
C GLN A 984 40.81 1.11 -19.64
N GLU A 985 40.83 -0.18 -20.05
CA GLU A 985 40.66 -0.55 -21.47
C GLU A 985 39.26 -0.21 -21.99
N ARG A 986 38.22 -0.40 -21.16
CA ARG A 986 36.85 0.06 -21.49
C ARG A 986 36.79 1.57 -21.66
N ALA A 987 37.32 2.34 -20.70
CA ALA A 987 37.36 3.80 -20.77
C ALA A 987 38.09 4.29 -22.04
N ARG A 988 39.23 3.67 -22.34
CA ARG A 988 40.03 3.99 -23.55
C ARG A 988 39.26 3.70 -24.84
N ARG A 989 38.60 2.55 -24.94
CA ARG A 989 37.81 2.18 -26.15
C ARG A 989 36.57 3.05 -26.33
N LEU A 990 35.94 3.43 -25.25
CA LEU A 990 34.78 4.33 -25.26
C LEU A 990 35.19 5.81 -25.36
N ARG A 991 36.50 6.11 -25.35
CA ARG A 991 37.09 7.48 -25.38
C ARG A 991 36.62 8.36 -24.19
N VAL A 992 36.32 7.73 -23.06
CA VAL A 992 36.05 8.44 -21.82
C VAL A 992 37.38 8.86 -21.19
N LYS A 993 37.52 10.15 -20.91
CA LYS A 993 38.70 10.65 -20.17
C LYS A 993 38.45 10.34 -18.69
N LEU A 994 39.35 9.59 -18.10
CA LEU A 994 39.40 9.45 -16.64
C LEU A 994 40.16 10.68 -16.14
N GLU A 995 39.51 11.59 -15.41
CA GLU A 995 40.19 12.65 -14.68
C GLU A 995 40.99 11.99 -13.54
N ARG A 996 42.25 12.38 -13.42
CA ARG A 996 43.19 11.87 -12.40
C ARG A 996 42.85 12.45 -11.04
#